data_97f5f2d761679eea475bb260d6513b91
#
_entry.id   97f5f2d761679eea475bb260d6513b91
#
_cell.length_a   1.000
_cell.length_b   1.000
_cell.length_c   1.000
_cell.angle_alpha   90.00
_cell.angle_beta   90.00
_cell.angle_gamma   90.00
#
_symmetry.space_group_name_H-M   'P 1'
#
loop_
_entity.id
_entity.type
_entity.pdbx_description
1 polymer ?
#
loop_
_entity_poly.entity_id
_entity_poly.type
_entity_poly.pdbx_seq_one_letter_code
_entity_poly.pdbx_strand_id
1 'polypeptide(L)'
;MCSTHGRSFKMKHHSYVVHVLREHRQRGGVIFDRMRRGSVLVTVVAFVTGMVAGCTPKPDDVDPVVQDFFEAVSRNDMAAAAGMSDNSELAEQILSGSFSGLQAEGVGVSVDSVSASDQQATAKYTLTWDLPKDRSFSYSTEMNLSKSKGEWKVRWQPSVLHPKLGANQHLELRSLPAERANVVTADGASVLQPGTVYRLLVNPGKTDDLDTTVQRITQTLASVRAEDDSVPQVSAQKLTEDLQGRTSPYSVTMLSDAAGRAALQQLGDVPAVTFNQEAAMVRTDPSFAPDIVSRVEKIVNDDLEGANGWQIGAVNTHGALIDALETHAPKPAPAVRISLDHKVQQAAQKAVDTRQGMKAMMVAIRPSTGDILAIAQTETADEDGNIALMGQYPPGSTFKIITAAAGMQSEKMTPDTIVPCPGTMDIGNRIVTNYNQFSRGNVPLETAFAASCNTSFADISSRLKPGELKNYAKQFGLGVDYTIEGLDTLTGSVSGGDDIMDRVDAGFGQGHDLASPFGMALVAATAAAGKTPTPVLISGHETKVDTQVDPPSPEAIAALQQMMRSVVTSGTARGMQTGGEVHGKTGEAEISNGSHAWFTGYRDDIAFATLIVLGGGSQSAVSITDQFFKTLDQPDAATTSATGGVQ
;
A
#
# COMPACT_ATOMS: atom_id res chain seq x y z
N MET A 1 3.46 45.20 39.69
CA MET A 1 2.47 44.88 40.74
C MET A 1 1.70 43.72 40.22
N CYS A 2 2.03 42.52 40.74
CA CYS A 2 1.23 41.57 41.44
C CYS A 2 -0.13 41.24 40.78
N SER A 3 -0.46 40.00 40.46
CA SER A 3 -0.41 38.77 41.24
C SER A 3 -0.79 37.56 40.33
N THR A 4 0.01 36.52 40.47
CA THR A 4 -0.18 35.09 40.28
C THR A 4 -1.57 34.54 40.61
N HIS A 5 -2.06 33.57 39.78
CA HIS A 5 -2.75 32.36 40.27
C HIS A 5 -2.62 31.23 39.26
N GLY A 6 -1.77 30.25 39.62
CA GLY A 6 -1.71 28.97 38.96
C GLY A 6 -2.88 28.06 39.37
N ARG A 7 -3.37 27.28 38.43
CA ARG A 7 -4.18 26.06 38.74
C ARG A 7 -3.59 24.87 38.02
N SER A 8 -2.98 24.01 38.82
CA SER A 8 -2.58 22.67 38.52
C SER A 8 -3.80 21.80 38.23
N PHE A 9 -3.85 21.13 37.07
CA PHE A 9 -4.80 20.03 36.83
C PHE A 9 -4.03 18.70 36.90
N LYS A 10 -4.33 17.93 37.95
CA LYS A 10 -3.92 16.55 38.10
C LYS A 10 -4.73 15.66 37.17
N MET A 11 -4.09 15.00 36.23
CA MET A 11 -4.65 13.85 35.50
C MET A 11 -4.64 12.62 36.43
N LYS A 12 -5.82 12.07 36.68
CA LYS A 12 -6.01 10.75 37.26
C LYS A 12 -5.94 9.68 36.17
N HIS A 13 -4.95 8.81 36.29
CA HIS A 13 -4.92 7.54 35.56
C HIS A 13 -6.01 6.62 36.13
N HIS A 14 -6.91 6.17 35.28
CA HIS A 14 -7.80 5.03 35.57
C HIS A 14 -7.37 3.88 34.66
N SER A 15 -6.72 2.90 35.28
CA SER A 15 -6.50 1.57 34.72
C SER A 15 -7.80 0.77 34.82
N TYR A 16 -8.35 0.33 33.71
CA TYR A 16 -9.39 -0.67 33.64
C TYR A 16 -8.76 -2.04 33.36
N VAL A 17 -8.85 -2.92 34.36
CA VAL A 17 -8.59 -4.35 34.23
C VAL A 17 -9.87 -5.00 33.72
N VAL A 18 -9.84 -5.58 32.53
CA VAL A 18 -10.95 -6.38 32.01
C VAL A 18 -10.68 -7.85 32.34
N HIS A 19 -11.48 -8.39 33.29
CA HIS A 19 -11.59 -9.82 33.53
C HIS A 19 -12.49 -10.44 32.45
N VAL A 20 -11.96 -11.32 31.62
CA VAL A 20 -12.77 -12.20 30.76
C VAL A 20 -13.06 -13.48 31.51
N LEU A 21 -14.31 -13.62 31.94
CA LEU A 21 -14.86 -14.87 32.43
C LEU A 21 -15.19 -15.80 31.28
N ARG A 22 -14.59 -16.98 31.30
CA ARG A 22 -14.90 -18.09 30.36
C ARG A 22 -16.10 -18.85 30.94
N GLU A 23 -17.27 -18.68 30.32
CA GLU A 23 -18.43 -19.56 30.58
C GLU A 23 -18.32 -20.85 29.76
N HIS A 24 -18.25 -21.97 30.48
CA HIS A 24 -18.51 -23.31 29.96
C HIS A 24 -20.01 -23.50 29.79
N ARG A 25 -20.49 -23.71 28.59
CA ARG A 25 -21.86 -24.14 28.31
C ARG A 25 -21.91 -25.63 28.03
N GLN A 26 -22.32 -26.41 29.06
CA GLN A 26 -22.82 -27.77 28.89
C GLN A 26 -24.26 -27.74 28.37
N ARG A 27 -24.57 -28.58 27.39
CA ARG A 27 -25.92 -29.13 27.07
C ARG A 27 -25.66 -30.57 26.67
N GLY A 28 -26.18 -31.62 27.27
CA GLY A 28 -27.51 -31.86 27.86
C GLY A 28 -28.30 -32.79 26.93
N GLY A 29 -28.60 -33.97 27.36
CA GLY A 29 -29.53 -34.93 26.74
C GLY A 29 -29.19 -36.35 27.18
N VAL A 30 -29.63 -36.85 28.24
CA VAL A 30 -30.87 -37.48 28.68
C VAL A 30 -31.29 -38.64 27.73
N ILE A 31 -31.31 -39.90 28.21
CA ILE A 31 -32.48 -40.67 28.64
C ILE A 31 -32.21 -42.20 28.70
N PHE A 32 -32.64 -42.81 29.85
CA PHE A 32 -33.14 -44.16 30.15
C PHE A 32 -32.16 -45.35 30.17
N ASP A 33 -32.32 -46.34 30.98
CA ASP A 33 -33.09 -46.64 32.19
C ASP A 33 -32.60 -47.98 32.76
N ARG A 34 -32.67 -48.07 34.10
CA ARG A 34 -33.05 -49.23 34.94
C ARG A 34 -32.34 -50.58 34.98
N MET A 35 -31.93 -50.88 36.20
CA MET A 35 -32.11 -52.14 36.96
C MET A 35 -31.10 -53.27 36.66
N ARG A 36 -30.49 -53.91 37.62
CA ARG A 36 -30.98 -54.53 38.84
C ARG A 36 -29.81 -55.00 39.75
N ARG A 37 -30.08 -54.96 41.03
CA ARG A 37 -29.33 -55.52 42.14
C ARG A 37 -29.07 -57.02 42.00
N GLY A 38 -27.95 -57.49 42.53
CA GLY A 38 -27.70 -58.89 42.83
C GLY A 38 -26.41 -59.09 43.61
N SER A 39 -26.51 -58.98 44.95
CA SER A 39 -25.51 -59.46 45.87
C SER A 39 -25.54 -60.98 45.93
N VAL A 40 -24.38 -61.66 45.87
CA VAL A 40 -24.17 -62.94 46.54
C VAL A 40 -22.74 -63.06 47.05
N LEU A 41 -22.71 -63.48 48.24
CA LEU A 41 -21.68 -63.66 49.27
C LEU A 41 -20.87 -64.95 49.05
N VAL A 42 -19.56 -64.92 49.40
CA VAL A 42 -18.76 -65.94 50.11
C VAL A 42 -18.45 -67.27 49.37
N THR A 43 -17.17 -67.59 49.20
CA THR A 43 -16.57 -68.66 50.04
C THR A 43 -15.03 -68.62 49.90
N VAL A 44 -14.37 -68.51 51.06
CA VAL A 44 -12.94 -68.76 51.29
C VAL A 44 -12.70 -70.30 51.27
N VAL A 45 -11.76 -70.72 50.43
CA VAL A 45 -11.08 -72.01 50.63
C VAL A 45 -9.59 -71.79 50.49
N ALA A 46 -8.91 -71.88 51.64
CA ALA A 46 -7.47 -72.00 51.74
C ALA A 46 -7.02 -73.41 51.32
N PHE A 47 -6.10 -73.50 50.37
CA PHE A 47 -5.30 -74.65 50.21
C PHE A 47 -3.81 -74.26 50.18
N VAL A 48 -3.16 -74.61 51.29
CA VAL A 48 -1.69 -74.63 51.45
C VAL A 48 -1.16 -75.81 50.74
N THR A 49 -0.31 -75.67 49.74
CA THR A 49 0.67 -76.67 49.34
C THR A 49 1.87 -76.05 48.65
N GLY A 50 3.02 -76.19 49.29
CA GLY A 50 4.28 -76.50 48.68
C GLY A 50 5.11 -75.44 48.00
N MET A 51 6.02 -74.84 48.76
CA MET A 51 7.24 -74.19 48.24
C MET A 51 7.97 -75.08 47.27
N VAL A 52 8.15 -74.60 46.05
CA VAL A 52 9.40 -74.79 45.28
C VAL A 52 9.82 -73.42 44.78
N ALA A 53 10.75 -72.82 45.53
CA ALA A 53 11.43 -71.59 45.07
C ALA A 53 12.36 -71.98 43.90
N GLY A 54 11.83 -71.85 42.68
CA GLY A 54 12.67 -71.72 41.49
C GLY A 54 12.97 -70.25 41.34
N CYS A 55 14.13 -69.77 41.75
CA CYS A 55 14.68 -68.46 41.28
C CYS A 55 14.92 -68.60 39.79
N THR A 56 13.94 -68.31 38.97
CA THR A 56 14.21 -67.78 37.61
C THR A 56 14.68 -66.34 37.82
N PRO A 57 15.92 -66.02 37.40
CA PRO A 57 16.32 -64.61 37.37
C PRO A 57 15.27 -63.88 36.53
N LYS A 58 14.57 -62.85 37.13
CA LYS A 58 13.77 -61.91 36.38
C LYS A 58 14.70 -61.34 35.30
N PRO A 59 14.41 -61.41 34.02
CA PRO A 59 15.23 -60.72 33.06
C PRO A 59 15.33 -59.26 33.53
N ASP A 60 16.56 -58.73 33.63
CA ASP A 60 16.75 -57.31 33.93
C ASP A 60 15.97 -56.52 32.89
N ASP A 61 14.95 -55.84 33.37
CA ASP A 61 13.95 -55.18 32.57
C ASP A 61 14.61 -54.02 31.81
N VAL A 62 14.54 -53.99 30.48
CA VAL A 62 15.08 -52.93 29.64
C VAL A 62 14.15 -51.71 29.66
N ASP A 63 12.86 -51.88 29.99
CA ASP A 63 11.84 -50.82 29.97
C ASP A 63 12.20 -49.63 30.85
N PRO A 64 12.75 -49.75 32.08
CA PRO A 64 13.19 -48.63 32.87
C PRO A 64 14.24 -47.75 32.17
N VAL A 65 15.22 -48.36 31.50
CA VAL A 65 16.29 -47.62 30.82
C VAL A 65 15.74 -46.83 29.63
N VAL A 66 14.77 -47.41 28.89
CA VAL A 66 14.06 -46.69 27.81
C VAL A 66 13.23 -45.54 28.36
N GLN A 67 12.50 -45.74 29.46
CA GLN A 67 11.72 -44.73 30.13
C GLN A 67 12.59 -43.57 30.67
N ASP A 68 13.67 -43.92 31.40
CA ASP A 68 14.58 -42.93 31.99
C ASP A 68 15.28 -42.09 30.92
N PHE A 69 15.66 -42.71 29.78
CA PHE A 69 16.24 -42.02 28.63
C PHE A 69 15.27 -40.97 28.07
N PHE A 70 14.02 -41.37 27.83
CA PHE A 70 13.03 -40.44 27.28
C PHE A 70 12.51 -39.41 28.28
N GLU A 71 12.49 -39.74 29.57
CA GLU A 71 12.16 -38.77 30.62
C GLU A 71 13.24 -37.69 30.72
N ALA A 72 14.54 -38.07 30.56
CA ALA A 72 15.63 -37.10 30.48
C ALA A 72 15.50 -36.20 29.23
N VAL A 73 15.22 -36.78 28.06
CA VAL A 73 14.99 -36.04 26.82
C VAL A 73 13.81 -35.04 26.97
N SER A 74 12.69 -35.51 27.53
CA SER A 74 11.49 -34.66 27.70
C SER A 74 11.70 -33.53 28.70
N ARG A 75 12.61 -33.70 29.67
CA ARG A 75 13.01 -32.62 30.62
C ARG A 75 14.12 -31.75 30.11
N ASN A 76 14.55 -31.93 28.86
CA ASN A 76 15.70 -31.22 28.25
C ASN A 76 17.02 -31.48 29.03
N ASP A 77 17.15 -32.62 29.69
CA ASP A 77 18.40 -33.06 30.34
C ASP A 77 19.18 -33.97 29.36
N MET A 78 19.73 -33.31 28.33
CA MET A 78 20.41 -34.02 27.25
C MET A 78 21.69 -34.71 27.69
N ALA A 79 22.35 -34.20 28.73
CA ALA A 79 23.53 -34.81 29.33
C ALA A 79 23.18 -36.14 30.04
N ALA A 80 22.07 -36.16 30.81
CA ALA A 80 21.59 -37.38 31.47
C ALA A 80 21.18 -38.42 30.43
N ALA A 81 20.41 -38.05 29.41
CA ALA A 81 20.03 -38.96 28.31
C ALA A 81 21.28 -39.54 27.60
N ALA A 82 22.23 -38.68 27.24
CA ALA A 82 23.46 -39.06 26.58
C ALA A 82 24.33 -40.03 27.42
N GLY A 83 24.35 -39.86 28.75
CA GLY A 83 25.05 -40.72 29.70
C GLY A 83 24.56 -42.18 29.68
N MET A 84 23.33 -42.44 29.24
CA MET A 84 22.74 -43.78 29.08
C MET A 84 23.13 -44.44 27.75
N SER A 85 23.91 -43.76 26.89
CA SER A 85 24.37 -44.30 25.60
C SER A 85 25.79 -44.86 25.66
N ASP A 86 26.15 -45.59 24.64
CA ASP A 86 27.52 -46.11 24.44
C ASP A 86 28.49 -45.06 23.86
N ASN A 87 27.96 -43.89 23.42
CA ASN A 87 28.74 -42.75 22.92
C ASN A 87 28.10 -41.44 23.44
N SER A 88 28.34 -41.11 24.70
CA SER A 88 27.71 -40.01 25.37
C SER A 88 28.06 -38.65 24.79
N GLU A 89 29.31 -38.43 24.35
CA GLU A 89 29.74 -37.12 23.81
C GLU A 89 29.00 -36.79 22.50
N LEU A 90 28.95 -37.73 21.56
CA LEU A 90 28.25 -37.54 20.29
C LEU A 90 26.73 -37.46 20.50
N ALA A 91 26.18 -38.23 21.44
CA ALA A 91 24.78 -38.22 21.79
C ALA A 91 24.36 -36.84 22.33
N GLU A 92 25.10 -36.29 23.29
CA GLU A 92 24.84 -34.98 23.87
C GLU A 92 24.94 -33.88 22.84
N GLN A 93 25.97 -33.91 21.98
CA GLN A 93 26.14 -32.91 20.92
C GLN A 93 24.96 -32.89 19.97
N ILE A 94 24.47 -34.04 19.51
CA ILE A 94 23.39 -34.14 18.53
C ILE A 94 22.03 -33.83 19.18
N LEU A 95 21.77 -34.33 20.39
CA LEU A 95 20.54 -34.06 21.14
C LEU A 95 20.41 -32.56 21.46
N SER A 96 21.45 -31.99 22.08
CA SER A 96 21.47 -30.55 22.44
C SER A 96 21.46 -29.65 21.19
N GLY A 97 22.23 -30.01 20.15
CA GLY A 97 22.24 -29.32 18.89
C GLY A 97 20.88 -29.29 18.20
N SER A 98 20.15 -30.43 18.25
CA SER A 98 18.81 -30.51 17.66
C SER A 98 17.75 -29.76 18.48
N PHE A 99 17.79 -29.86 19.80
CA PHE A 99 16.88 -29.11 20.66
C PHE A 99 17.02 -27.58 20.45
N SER A 100 18.26 -27.11 20.43
CA SER A 100 18.61 -25.74 20.16
C SER A 100 18.31 -25.32 18.71
N GLY A 101 18.68 -26.13 17.73
CA GLY A 101 18.47 -25.88 16.30
C GLY A 101 16.98 -25.81 15.91
N LEU A 102 16.17 -26.68 16.51
CA LEU A 102 14.71 -26.63 16.36
C LEU A 102 14.07 -25.46 17.12
N GLN A 103 14.80 -24.78 18.01
CA GLN A 103 14.24 -23.81 18.95
C GLN A 103 13.10 -24.43 19.76
N ALA A 104 13.24 -25.72 20.11
CA ALA A 104 12.15 -26.49 20.68
C ALA A 104 11.73 -25.96 22.06
N GLU A 105 10.42 -25.84 22.26
CA GLU A 105 9.80 -25.46 23.53
C GLU A 105 9.56 -26.68 24.41
N GLY A 106 9.46 -27.87 23.79
CA GLY A 106 9.30 -29.16 24.45
C GLY A 106 9.47 -30.30 23.48
N VAL A 107 9.61 -31.53 24.03
CA VAL A 107 9.55 -32.77 23.27
C VAL A 107 8.80 -33.84 24.04
N GLY A 108 7.76 -34.38 23.42
CA GLY A 108 6.98 -35.50 23.90
C GLY A 108 7.47 -36.81 23.28
N VAL A 109 7.45 -37.89 24.04
CA VAL A 109 7.81 -39.22 23.55
C VAL A 109 6.73 -40.24 23.89
N SER A 110 6.31 -41.02 22.90
CA SER A 110 5.40 -42.16 23.08
C SER A 110 6.10 -43.42 22.66
N VAL A 111 6.35 -44.35 23.60
CA VAL A 111 6.93 -45.65 23.31
C VAL A 111 5.86 -46.59 22.78
N ASP A 112 6.02 -47.05 21.55
CA ASP A 112 5.05 -47.91 20.86
C ASP A 112 5.26 -49.40 21.21
N SER A 113 6.50 -49.85 21.28
CA SER A 113 6.86 -51.23 21.65
C SER A 113 8.32 -51.36 22.05
N VAL A 114 8.59 -52.25 23.00
CA VAL A 114 9.95 -52.69 23.33
C VAL A 114 10.04 -54.20 23.11
N SER A 115 11.05 -54.67 22.38
CA SER A 115 11.33 -56.05 22.12
C SER A 115 12.74 -56.35 22.60
N ALA A 116 12.90 -57.29 23.54
CA ALA A 116 14.17 -57.61 24.17
C ALA A 116 14.53 -59.09 24.04
N SER A 117 15.82 -59.36 23.88
CA SER A 117 16.47 -60.63 24.05
C SER A 117 17.54 -60.54 25.16
N ASP A 118 18.27 -61.61 25.48
CA ASP A 118 19.22 -61.62 26.60
C ASP A 118 20.26 -60.46 26.58
N GLN A 119 20.69 -60.04 25.39
CA GLN A 119 21.75 -59.02 25.23
C GLN A 119 21.44 -57.88 24.30
N GLN A 120 20.29 -57.88 23.61
CA GLN A 120 19.89 -56.86 22.68
C GLN A 120 18.41 -56.51 22.85
N ALA A 121 18.08 -55.24 22.68
CA ALA A 121 16.70 -54.79 22.65
C ALA A 121 16.52 -53.73 21.59
N THR A 122 15.27 -53.62 21.09
CA THR A 122 14.86 -52.57 20.17
C THR A 122 13.58 -51.92 20.72
N ALA A 123 13.59 -50.60 20.88
CA ALA A 123 12.44 -49.83 21.23
C ALA A 123 11.98 -48.98 20.03
N LYS A 124 10.69 -49.07 19.68
CA LYS A 124 10.04 -48.21 18.67
C LYS A 124 9.24 -47.16 19.38
N TYR A 125 9.31 -45.92 18.91
CA TYR A 125 8.68 -44.80 19.56
C TYR A 125 8.41 -43.67 18.57
N THR A 126 7.51 -42.76 18.97
CA THR A 126 7.15 -41.56 18.26
C THR A 126 7.64 -40.37 19.08
N LEU A 127 8.39 -39.48 18.44
CA LEU A 127 8.83 -38.20 18.96
C LEU A 127 7.89 -37.09 18.43
N THR A 128 7.47 -36.19 19.33
CA THR A 128 6.70 -35.03 18.96
C THR A 128 7.36 -33.80 19.57
N TRP A 129 7.87 -32.94 18.74
CA TRP A 129 8.51 -31.67 19.11
C TRP A 129 7.47 -30.54 19.14
N ASP A 130 7.48 -29.78 20.23
CA ASP A 130 6.75 -28.53 20.35
C ASP A 130 7.69 -27.40 19.89
N LEU A 131 7.27 -26.65 18.88
CA LEU A 131 8.08 -25.63 18.22
C LEU A 131 7.42 -24.25 18.36
N PRO A 132 8.17 -23.15 18.26
CA PRO A 132 7.62 -21.80 18.36
C PRO A 132 6.45 -21.54 17.40
N LYS A 133 5.51 -20.70 17.83
CA LYS A 133 4.29 -20.32 17.10
C LYS A 133 3.30 -21.48 16.90
N ASP A 134 3.10 -22.28 17.96
CA ASP A 134 2.16 -23.42 18.00
C ASP A 134 2.39 -24.44 16.87
N ARG A 135 3.64 -24.66 16.50
CA ARG A 135 4.02 -25.68 15.51
C ARG A 135 4.40 -26.99 16.19
N SER A 136 4.20 -28.08 15.51
CA SER A 136 4.64 -29.39 15.97
C SER A 136 5.30 -30.17 14.85
N PHE A 137 6.28 -31.02 15.23
CA PHE A 137 6.95 -31.94 14.30
C PHE A 137 6.96 -33.32 14.92
N SER A 138 6.29 -34.27 14.28
CA SER A 138 6.11 -35.63 14.82
C SER A 138 6.50 -36.70 13.81
N TYR A 139 7.22 -37.70 14.29
CA TYR A 139 7.66 -38.84 13.47
C TYR A 139 7.99 -40.04 14.36
N SER A 140 7.96 -41.23 13.78
CA SER A 140 8.36 -42.48 14.45
C SER A 140 9.79 -42.88 14.08
N THR A 141 10.51 -43.43 15.05
CA THR A 141 11.86 -43.95 14.87
C THR A 141 12.08 -45.13 15.82
N GLU A 142 13.28 -45.68 15.84
CA GLU A 142 13.65 -46.77 16.72
C GLU A 142 15.06 -46.61 17.28
N MET A 143 15.28 -47.15 18.48
CA MET A 143 16.61 -47.26 19.06
C MET A 143 16.94 -48.73 19.36
N ASN A 144 18.20 -49.05 19.21
CA ASN A 144 18.76 -50.35 19.64
C ASN A 144 19.50 -50.15 20.95
N LEU A 145 19.34 -51.12 21.88
CA LEU A 145 20.06 -51.19 23.14
C LEU A 145 20.86 -52.46 23.20
N SER A 146 22.00 -52.44 23.89
CA SER A 146 22.82 -53.62 24.17
C SER A 146 23.16 -53.72 25.63
N LYS A 147 23.22 -54.95 26.15
CA LYS A 147 23.60 -55.22 27.53
C LYS A 147 25.08 -55.51 27.60
N SER A 148 25.84 -54.75 28.38
CA SER A 148 27.25 -54.94 28.62
C SER A 148 27.55 -54.88 30.12
N LYS A 149 28.24 -55.90 30.65
CA LYS A 149 28.56 -55.97 32.10
C LYS A 149 27.36 -55.89 33.04
N GLY A 150 26.19 -56.32 32.56
CA GLY A 150 24.96 -56.32 33.34
C GLY A 150 24.12 -55.03 33.19
N GLU A 151 24.61 -54.02 32.51
CA GLU A 151 23.92 -52.74 32.29
C GLU A 151 23.42 -52.61 30.85
N TRP A 152 22.20 -52.12 30.65
CA TRP A 152 21.67 -51.77 29.35
C TRP A 152 22.13 -50.38 28.95
N LYS A 153 22.60 -50.20 27.68
CA LYS A 153 22.98 -48.93 27.08
C LYS A 153 22.36 -48.74 25.71
N VAL A 154 21.94 -47.54 25.40
CA VAL A 154 21.50 -47.15 24.06
C VAL A 154 22.71 -47.21 23.12
N ARG A 155 22.61 -47.98 22.05
CA ARG A 155 23.60 -47.97 20.95
C ARG A 155 23.39 -46.70 20.13
N TRP A 156 24.18 -45.68 20.43
CA TRP A 156 23.98 -44.38 19.85
C TRP A 156 24.24 -44.36 18.36
N GLN A 157 23.22 -43.95 17.61
CA GLN A 157 23.26 -43.53 16.21
C GLN A 157 22.38 -42.31 16.06
N PRO A 158 22.67 -41.35 15.13
CA PRO A 158 21.82 -40.19 14.91
C PRO A 158 20.37 -40.56 14.57
N SER A 159 20.16 -41.73 13.96
CA SER A 159 18.82 -42.28 13.70
C SER A 159 17.97 -42.55 14.95
N VAL A 160 18.59 -42.65 16.13
CA VAL A 160 17.85 -42.65 17.43
C VAL A 160 17.05 -41.36 17.56
N LEU A 161 17.59 -40.24 17.11
CA LEU A 161 16.85 -39.00 17.15
C LEU A 161 15.91 -38.82 15.96
N HIS A 162 16.39 -39.06 14.74
CA HIS A 162 15.55 -39.01 13.54
C HIS A 162 16.10 -39.97 12.46
N PRO A 163 15.24 -40.77 11.79
CA PRO A 163 15.67 -41.84 10.91
C PRO A 163 16.52 -41.40 9.71
N LYS A 164 16.42 -40.14 9.31
CA LYS A 164 17.19 -39.55 8.19
C LYS A 164 18.44 -38.78 8.62
N LEU A 165 18.76 -38.70 9.91
CA LEU A 165 19.99 -38.05 10.35
C LEU A 165 21.21 -38.92 10.07
N GLY A 166 22.18 -38.33 9.38
CA GLY A 166 23.51 -38.91 9.20
C GLY A 166 24.48 -38.53 10.31
N ALA A 167 25.71 -39.04 10.21
CA ALA A 167 26.77 -38.72 11.17
C ALA A 167 27.02 -37.22 11.25
N ASN A 168 27.16 -36.70 12.46
CA ASN A 168 27.42 -35.29 12.75
C ASN A 168 26.36 -34.32 12.18
N GLN A 169 25.10 -34.76 12.07
CA GLN A 169 23.96 -33.92 11.67
C GLN A 169 23.04 -33.74 12.87
N HIS A 170 22.33 -32.59 12.88
CA HIS A 170 21.29 -32.28 13.85
C HIS A 170 20.08 -31.68 13.13
N LEU A 171 18.96 -31.57 13.85
CA LEU A 171 17.72 -30.97 13.35
C LEU A 171 17.77 -29.46 13.51
N GLU A 172 17.28 -28.72 12.52
CA GLU A 172 17.20 -27.26 12.57
C GLU A 172 15.88 -26.73 11.95
N LEU A 173 15.23 -25.82 12.63
CA LEU A 173 14.06 -25.08 12.15
C LEU A 173 14.54 -23.82 11.43
N ARG A 174 14.20 -23.68 10.16
CA ARG A 174 14.54 -22.53 9.31
C ARG A 174 13.30 -21.79 8.88
N SER A 175 13.36 -20.48 8.93
CA SER A 175 12.34 -19.64 8.29
C SER A 175 12.59 -19.59 6.78
N LEU A 176 11.50 -19.71 6.01
CA LEU A 176 11.49 -19.50 4.57
C LEU A 176 10.78 -18.17 4.32
N PRO A 177 11.51 -17.08 4.01
CA PRO A 177 10.89 -15.78 3.79
C PRO A 177 9.95 -15.84 2.59
N ALA A 178 8.78 -15.19 2.71
CA ALA A 178 7.91 -14.95 1.59
C ALA A 178 8.49 -13.84 0.72
N GLU A 179 8.31 -13.95 -0.58
CA GLU A 179 8.57 -12.82 -1.48
C GLU A 179 7.55 -11.72 -1.19
N ARG A 180 8.01 -10.48 -1.17
CA ARG A 180 7.16 -9.31 -1.04
C ARG A 180 6.31 -9.13 -2.30
N ALA A 181 5.10 -8.62 -2.13
CA ALA A 181 4.21 -8.36 -3.26
C ALA A 181 4.63 -7.11 -4.05
N ASN A 182 4.17 -7.03 -5.30
CA ASN A 182 4.31 -5.82 -6.11
C ASN A 182 3.21 -4.81 -5.77
N VAL A 183 3.47 -3.53 -6.03
CA VAL A 183 2.43 -2.51 -6.19
C VAL A 183 2.19 -2.32 -7.68
N VAL A 184 0.93 -2.42 -8.09
CA VAL A 184 0.51 -2.34 -9.50
C VAL A 184 -0.52 -1.24 -9.71
N THR A 185 -0.53 -0.66 -10.90
CA THR A 185 -1.54 0.31 -11.35
C THR A 185 -2.88 -0.34 -11.64
N ALA A 186 -3.91 0.46 -11.92
CA ALA A 186 -5.24 -0.03 -12.30
C ALA A 186 -5.23 -0.91 -13.55
N ASP A 187 -4.40 -0.61 -14.52
CA ASP A 187 -4.17 -1.38 -15.76
C ASP A 187 -3.16 -2.54 -15.59
N GLY A 188 -2.62 -2.75 -14.37
CA GLY A 188 -1.78 -3.88 -14.01
C GLY A 188 -0.28 -3.70 -14.25
N ALA A 189 0.20 -2.52 -14.64
CA ALA A 189 1.62 -2.24 -14.73
C ALA A 189 2.26 -2.21 -13.32
N SER A 190 3.41 -2.84 -13.15
CA SER A 190 4.13 -2.78 -11.87
C SER A 190 4.78 -1.41 -11.70
N VAL A 191 4.61 -0.79 -10.53
CA VAL A 191 5.25 0.50 -10.17
C VAL A 191 6.27 0.34 -9.04
N LEU A 192 6.07 -0.65 -8.15
CA LEU A 192 7.04 -1.07 -7.15
C LEU A 192 7.13 -2.60 -7.17
N GLN A 193 8.33 -3.12 -7.09
CA GLN A 193 8.59 -4.56 -7.05
C GLN A 193 9.77 -4.88 -6.13
N PRO A 194 9.85 -6.10 -5.58
CA PRO A 194 11.03 -6.55 -4.86
C PRO A 194 12.27 -6.45 -5.74
N GLY A 195 13.34 -5.92 -5.18
CA GLY A 195 14.60 -5.76 -5.88
C GLY A 195 15.77 -5.60 -4.93
N THR A 196 16.91 -5.24 -5.48
CA THR A 196 18.15 -5.00 -4.74
C THR A 196 18.56 -3.54 -4.89
N VAL A 197 18.98 -2.94 -3.79
CA VAL A 197 19.61 -1.63 -3.76
C VAL A 197 21.00 -1.75 -3.14
N TYR A 198 21.86 -0.80 -3.46
CA TYR A 198 23.19 -0.70 -2.87
C TYR A 198 23.26 0.52 -1.96
N ARG A 199 23.51 0.27 -0.68
CA ARG A 199 23.82 1.35 0.26
C ARG A 199 25.31 1.67 0.18
N LEU A 200 25.64 2.86 -0.30
CA LEU A 200 27.00 3.38 -0.31
C LEU A 200 27.36 3.91 1.07
N LEU A 201 28.33 3.31 1.70
CA LEU A 201 28.86 3.69 3.00
C LEU A 201 30.28 4.23 2.84
N VAL A 202 30.64 5.25 3.63
CA VAL A 202 32.01 5.71 3.80
C VAL A 202 32.39 5.65 5.27
N ASN A 203 33.57 5.10 5.57
CA ASN A 203 34.13 5.05 6.93
C ASN A 203 35.33 5.99 7.02
N PRO A 204 35.19 7.19 7.61
CA PRO A 204 36.26 8.15 7.72
C PRO A 204 37.50 7.64 8.48
N GLY A 205 37.32 6.68 9.40
CA GLY A 205 38.41 6.05 10.14
C GLY A 205 39.28 5.09 9.31
N LYS A 206 38.93 4.84 8.03
CA LYS A 206 39.68 3.96 7.13
C LYS A 206 40.40 4.71 5.99
N THR A 207 40.49 6.04 6.06
CA THR A 207 41.22 6.86 5.09
C THR A 207 42.07 7.88 5.81
N ASP A 208 43.29 8.11 5.31
CA ASP A 208 44.18 9.18 5.78
C ASP A 208 43.92 10.48 5.01
N ASP A 209 43.21 10.44 3.88
CA ASP A 209 42.85 11.57 3.04
C ASP A 209 41.31 11.54 2.76
N LEU A 210 40.57 12.21 3.63
CA LEU A 210 39.13 12.31 3.56
C LEU A 210 38.67 13.12 2.34
N ASP A 211 39.40 14.21 2.03
CA ASP A 211 39.03 15.11 0.93
C ASP A 211 39.12 14.40 -0.43
N THR A 212 40.23 13.67 -0.68
CA THR A 212 40.35 12.85 -1.90
C THR A 212 39.30 11.76 -1.95
N THR A 213 38.97 11.12 -0.83
CA THR A 213 37.91 10.10 -0.76
C THR A 213 36.55 10.71 -1.12
N VAL A 214 36.19 11.86 -0.55
CA VAL A 214 34.94 12.58 -0.85
C VAL A 214 34.88 13.00 -2.31
N GLN A 215 35.97 13.51 -2.88
CA GLN A 215 36.03 13.89 -4.29
C GLN A 215 35.81 12.69 -5.20
N ARG A 216 36.44 11.55 -4.95
CA ARG A 216 36.22 10.32 -5.72
C ARG A 216 34.75 9.87 -5.66
N ILE A 217 34.14 9.84 -4.46
CA ILE A 217 32.72 9.48 -4.28
C ILE A 217 31.83 10.41 -5.10
N THR A 218 31.99 11.72 -4.96
CA THR A 218 31.10 12.70 -5.63
C THR A 218 31.30 12.72 -7.14
N GLN A 219 32.52 12.55 -7.66
CA GLN A 219 32.78 12.42 -9.08
C GLN A 219 32.18 11.14 -9.66
N THR A 220 32.31 10.01 -8.97
CA THR A 220 31.69 8.74 -9.38
C THR A 220 30.17 8.86 -9.42
N LEU A 221 29.56 9.41 -8.35
CA LEU A 221 28.10 9.60 -8.33
C LEU A 221 27.62 10.55 -9.43
N ALA A 222 28.39 11.60 -9.73
CA ALA A 222 28.09 12.50 -10.84
C ALA A 222 28.20 11.79 -12.23
N SER A 223 29.20 10.92 -12.39
CA SER A 223 29.35 10.12 -13.61
C SER A 223 28.20 9.13 -13.79
N VAL A 224 27.81 8.41 -12.73
CA VAL A 224 26.69 7.46 -12.76
C VAL A 224 25.36 8.19 -12.97
N ARG A 225 25.18 9.38 -12.37
CA ARG A 225 24.01 10.23 -12.55
C ARG A 225 23.83 10.68 -14.01
N ALA A 226 24.90 10.84 -14.76
CA ALA A 226 24.80 11.20 -16.17
C ALA A 226 24.13 10.11 -17.04
N GLU A 227 24.11 8.85 -16.55
CA GLU A 227 23.48 7.70 -17.19
C GLU A 227 22.16 7.29 -16.50
N ASP A 228 22.01 7.59 -15.20
CA ASP A 228 20.84 7.27 -14.36
C ASP A 228 20.53 8.49 -13.48
N ASP A 229 19.57 9.30 -13.88
CA ASP A 229 19.14 10.54 -13.21
C ASP A 229 18.51 10.30 -11.83
N SER A 230 18.11 9.05 -11.51
CA SER A 230 17.66 8.65 -10.18
C SER A 230 18.75 8.73 -9.10
N VAL A 231 20.03 8.79 -9.50
CA VAL A 231 21.16 8.94 -8.58
C VAL A 231 21.16 10.34 -7.97
N PRO A 232 21.10 10.49 -6.63
CA PRO A 232 21.07 11.79 -6.00
C PRO A 232 22.36 12.60 -6.27
N GLN A 233 22.21 13.91 -6.46
CA GLN A 233 23.35 14.81 -6.51
C GLN A 233 23.91 15.00 -5.10
N VAL A 234 25.16 14.59 -4.88
CA VAL A 234 25.84 14.69 -3.58
C VAL A 234 26.87 15.83 -3.63
N SER A 235 26.72 16.82 -2.76
CA SER A 235 27.67 17.92 -2.61
C SER A 235 28.91 17.46 -1.85
N ALA A 236 30.09 17.68 -2.42
CA ALA A 236 31.38 17.37 -1.75
C ALA A 236 31.54 18.14 -0.43
N GLN A 237 31.19 19.43 -0.44
CA GLN A 237 31.28 20.27 0.77
C GLN A 237 30.39 19.71 1.88
N LYS A 238 29.11 19.43 1.59
CA LYS A 238 28.18 18.89 2.58
C LYS A 238 28.60 17.52 3.07
N LEU A 239 29.07 16.64 2.18
CA LEU A 239 29.54 15.31 2.57
C LEU A 239 30.81 15.43 3.48
N THR A 240 31.73 16.32 3.19
CA THR A 240 32.89 16.58 4.07
C THR A 240 32.45 17.08 5.45
N GLU A 241 31.50 18.03 5.51
CA GLU A 241 30.91 18.53 6.77
C GLU A 241 30.24 17.39 7.56
N ASP A 242 29.46 16.55 6.91
CA ASP A 242 28.75 15.42 7.53
C ASP A 242 29.71 14.34 8.06
N LEU A 243 30.90 14.21 7.48
CA LEU A 243 31.92 13.22 7.86
C LEU A 243 32.89 13.73 8.91
N GLN A 244 32.96 15.05 9.13
CA GLN A 244 33.93 15.67 10.02
C GLN A 244 33.75 15.18 11.47
N GLY A 245 34.85 14.67 12.06
CA GLY A 245 34.85 14.14 13.43
C GLY A 245 34.20 12.78 13.63
N ARG A 246 33.73 12.12 12.56
CA ARG A 246 33.18 10.76 12.62
C ARG A 246 34.30 9.72 12.49
N THR A 247 34.12 8.62 13.22
CA THR A 247 35.00 7.43 13.13
C THR A 247 34.21 6.18 12.74
N SER A 248 32.85 6.26 12.70
CA SER A 248 31.96 5.19 12.31
C SER A 248 31.51 5.33 10.86
N PRO A 249 31.09 4.23 10.19
CA PRO A 249 30.55 4.29 8.84
C PRO A 249 29.36 5.24 8.74
N TYR A 250 29.32 6.02 7.66
CA TYR A 250 28.26 6.95 7.31
C TYR A 250 27.60 6.52 6.00
N SER A 251 26.26 6.53 5.97
CA SER A 251 25.49 6.22 4.76
C SER A 251 25.41 7.47 3.87
N VAL A 252 26.06 7.42 2.72
CA VAL A 252 26.09 8.52 1.75
C VAL A 252 24.78 8.58 0.98
N THR A 253 24.38 7.43 0.38
CA THR A 253 23.16 7.32 -0.41
C THR A 253 22.77 5.85 -0.63
N MET A 254 21.56 5.64 -1.11
CA MET A 254 21.11 4.37 -1.69
C MET A 254 21.05 4.51 -3.21
N LEU A 255 21.47 3.47 -3.92
CA LEU A 255 21.56 3.41 -5.37
C LEU A 255 20.72 2.23 -5.88
N SER A 256 20.15 2.38 -7.07
CA SER A 256 19.54 1.27 -7.79
C SER A 256 20.56 0.14 -8.02
N ASP A 257 20.12 -1.05 -8.35
CA ASP A 257 21.02 -2.18 -8.64
C ASP A 257 22.01 -1.84 -9.76
N ALA A 258 21.55 -1.20 -10.83
CA ALA A 258 22.41 -0.79 -11.95
C ALA A 258 23.43 0.30 -11.52
N ALA A 259 22.96 1.38 -10.91
CA ALA A 259 23.80 2.47 -10.43
C ALA A 259 24.80 2.02 -9.36
N GLY A 260 24.35 1.13 -8.45
CA GLY A 260 25.19 0.55 -7.40
C GLY A 260 26.32 -0.30 -7.95
N ARG A 261 26.06 -1.13 -8.96
CA ARG A 261 27.13 -1.89 -9.67
C ARG A 261 28.10 -0.99 -10.40
N ALA A 262 27.61 0.04 -11.09
CA ALA A 262 28.44 0.99 -11.79
C ALA A 262 29.36 1.78 -10.82
N ALA A 263 28.80 2.22 -9.68
CA ALA A 263 29.58 2.89 -8.63
C ALA A 263 30.59 1.95 -7.95
N LEU A 264 30.20 0.69 -7.71
CA LEU A 264 31.09 -0.34 -7.13
C LEU A 264 32.31 -0.61 -8.02
N GLN A 265 32.14 -0.64 -9.35
CA GLN A 265 33.26 -0.79 -10.28
C GLN A 265 34.30 0.34 -10.17
N GLN A 266 33.87 1.57 -9.85
CA GLN A 266 34.73 2.73 -9.77
C GLN A 266 35.29 3.00 -8.37
N LEU A 267 34.62 2.56 -7.32
CA LEU A 267 34.95 2.84 -5.91
C LEU A 267 35.33 1.60 -5.11
N GLY A 268 35.23 0.39 -5.67
CA GLY A 268 35.49 -0.86 -4.95
C GLY A 268 36.94 -1.01 -4.47
N ASP A 269 37.88 -0.25 -5.03
CA ASP A 269 39.29 -0.19 -4.61
C ASP A 269 39.56 0.83 -3.49
N VAL A 270 38.57 1.65 -3.08
CA VAL A 270 38.73 2.68 -2.02
C VAL A 270 38.51 2.06 -0.64
N PRO A 271 39.54 1.93 0.21
CA PRO A 271 39.41 1.18 1.47
C PRO A 271 38.36 1.73 2.44
N ALA A 272 38.07 3.03 2.36
CA ALA A 272 37.06 3.70 3.18
C ALA A 272 35.63 3.50 2.68
N VAL A 273 35.43 2.98 1.47
CA VAL A 273 34.11 2.83 0.84
C VAL A 273 33.66 1.38 0.93
N THR A 274 32.38 1.19 1.23
CA THR A 274 31.74 -0.13 1.29
C THR A 274 30.37 -0.04 0.65
N PHE A 275 29.97 -1.07 -0.09
CA PHE A 275 28.64 -1.22 -0.67
C PHE A 275 27.95 -2.39 0.01
N ASN A 276 26.83 -2.11 0.68
CA ASN A 276 25.96 -3.15 1.21
C ASN A 276 24.80 -3.37 0.25
N GLN A 277 24.63 -4.60 -0.19
CA GLN A 277 23.41 -5.02 -0.91
C GLN A 277 22.27 -5.20 0.08
N GLU A 278 21.14 -4.56 -0.19
CA GLU A 278 19.94 -4.64 0.63
C GLU A 278 18.74 -4.99 -0.24
N ALA A 279 17.89 -5.89 0.25
CA ALA A 279 16.59 -6.12 -0.37
C ALA A 279 15.68 -4.92 -0.09
N ALA A 280 15.05 -4.39 -1.13
CA ALA A 280 14.15 -3.25 -1.02
C ALA A 280 13.06 -3.33 -2.08
N MET A 281 11.99 -2.55 -1.91
CA MET A 281 11.08 -2.27 -3.02
C MET A 281 11.75 -1.27 -3.96
N VAL A 282 11.75 -1.56 -5.25
CA VAL A 282 12.34 -0.71 -6.28
C VAL A 282 11.27 -0.24 -7.25
N ARG A 283 11.36 1.02 -7.69
CA ARG A 283 10.47 1.57 -8.71
C ARG A 283 10.85 1.04 -10.08
N THR A 284 9.84 0.66 -10.86
CA THR A 284 10.05 0.23 -12.24
C THR A 284 10.28 1.40 -13.18
N ASP A 285 9.63 2.54 -12.89
CA ASP A 285 9.81 3.84 -13.55
C ASP A 285 9.92 4.93 -12.48
N PRO A 286 11.12 5.50 -12.24
CA PRO A 286 11.31 6.56 -11.26
C PRO A 286 10.54 7.85 -11.57
N SER A 287 10.20 8.10 -12.86
CA SER A 287 9.48 9.29 -13.32
C SER A 287 7.96 9.17 -13.17
N PHE A 288 7.44 7.97 -12.95
CA PHE A 288 6.01 7.72 -12.81
C PHE A 288 5.47 8.22 -11.47
N ALA A 289 4.75 9.34 -11.47
CA ALA A 289 4.09 9.95 -10.30
C ALA A 289 4.94 9.84 -9.00
N PRO A 290 6.18 10.36 -8.99
CA PRO A 290 7.20 10.02 -7.98
C PRO A 290 6.79 10.35 -6.54
N ASP A 291 6.08 11.46 -6.30
CA ASP A 291 5.56 11.83 -4.98
C ASP A 291 4.48 10.85 -4.51
N ILE A 292 3.54 10.53 -5.38
CA ILE A 292 2.43 9.62 -5.06
C ILE A 292 2.95 8.21 -4.77
N VAL A 293 3.83 7.68 -5.61
CA VAL A 293 4.42 6.35 -5.41
C VAL A 293 5.25 6.29 -4.12
N SER A 294 5.97 7.36 -3.77
CA SER A 294 6.70 7.43 -2.48
C SER A 294 5.78 7.37 -1.27
N ARG A 295 4.62 8.00 -1.34
CA ARG A 295 3.63 8.01 -0.26
C ARG A 295 2.96 6.65 -0.14
N VAL A 296 2.57 6.06 -1.27
CA VAL A 296 2.00 4.70 -1.33
C VAL A 296 2.97 3.68 -0.73
N GLU A 297 4.25 3.70 -1.12
CA GLU A 297 5.28 2.78 -0.61
C GLU A 297 5.33 2.75 0.93
N LYS A 298 5.24 3.92 1.57
CA LYS A 298 5.27 4.04 3.03
C LYS A 298 4.02 3.46 3.70
N ILE A 299 2.86 3.61 3.05
CA ILE A 299 1.57 3.19 3.59
C ILE A 299 1.43 1.68 3.48
N VAL A 300 1.71 1.12 2.31
CA VAL A 300 1.46 -0.30 2.02
C VAL A 300 2.60 -1.23 2.43
N ASN A 301 3.64 -0.72 3.10
CA ASN A 301 4.82 -1.51 3.44
C ASN A 301 4.48 -2.86 4.10
N ASP A 302 3.57 -2.85 5.05
CA ASP A 302 3.16 -4.05 5.79
C ASP A 302 2.24 -4.95 4.96
N ASP A 303 1.44 -4.39 4.05
CA ASP A 303 0.55 -5.13 3.15
C ASP A 303 1.32 -5.94 2.09
N LEU A 304 2.56 -5.52 1.81
CA LEU A 304 3.43 -6.21 0.86
C LEU A 304 4.10 -7.45 1.46
N GLU A 305 4.05 -7.63 2.78
CA GLU A 305 4.68 -8.76 3.44
C GLU A 305 3.80 -10.00 3.39
N GLY A 306 4.30 -11.07 2.76
CA GLY A 306 3.68 -12.38 2.80
C GLY A 306 3.90 -13.10 4.13
N ALA A 307 3.17 -14.17 4.35
CA ALA A 307 3.39 -15.06 5.47
C ALA A 307 4.61 -15.97 5.21
N ASN A 308 5.63 -15.82 6.04
CA ASN A 308 6.83 -16.66 5.96
C ASN A 308 6.48 -18.15 6.12
N GLY A 309 7.05 -18.97 5.29
CA GLY A 309 7.10 -20.42 5.45
C GLY A 309 8.14 -20.85 6.49
N TRP A 310 8.25 -22.14 6.70
CA TRP A 310 9.27 -22.73 7.55
C TRP A 310 9.62 -24.14 7.08
N GLN A 311 10.80 -24.60 7.48
CA GLN A 311 11.34 -25.89 7.09
C GLN A 311 12.11 -26.48 8.25
N ILE A 312 11.94 -27.77 8.48
CA ILE A 312 12.80 -28.55 9.34
C ILE A 312 13.77 -29.33 8.45
N GLY A 313 15.04 -29.15 8.72
CA GLY A 313 16.11 -29.83 7.96
C GLY A 313 17.09 -30.56 8.83
N ALA A 314 17.72 -31.59 8.24
CA ALA A 314 18.95 -32.15 8.72
C ALA A 314 20.12 -31.28 8.26
N VAL A 315 20.87 -30.73 9.19
CA VAL A 315 22.00 -29.82 8.90
C VAL A 315 23.31 -30.42 9.42
N ASN A 316 24.41 -30.15 8.74
CA ASN A 316 25.72 -30.54 9.20
C ASN A 316 26.32 -29.54 10.21
N THR A 317 27.49 -29.85 10.77
CA THR A 317 28.19 -28.99 11.75
C THR A 317 28.55 -27.59 11.23
N HIS A 318 28.51 -27.36 9.92
CA HIS A 318 28.76 -26.04 9.30
C HIS A 318 27.46 -25.29 8.97
N GLY A 319 26.30 -25.81 9.40
CA GLY A 319 25.00 -25.23 9.14
C GLY A 319 24.47 -25.42 7.71
N ALA A 320 25.12 -26.28 6.90
CA ALA A 320 24.59 -26.57 5.57
C ALA A 320 23.42 -27.55 5.65
N LEU A 321 22.31 -27.21 4.98
CA LEU A 321 21.15 -28.09 4.83
C LEU A 321 21.53 -29.30 3.97
N ILE A 322 21.34 -30.52 4.51
CA ILE A 322 21.61 -31.76 3.81
C ILE A 322 20.32 -32.38 3.27
N ASP A 323 19.25 -32.38 4.07
CA ASP A 323 17.92 -32.88 3.66
C ASP A 323 16.82 -32.02 4.28
N ALA A 324 15.76 -31.77 3.52
CA ALA A 324 14.55 -31.16 3.99
C ALA A 324 13.56 -32.22 4.47
N LEU A 325 13.33 -32.28 5.78
CA LEU A 325 12.48 -33.29 6.39
C LEU A 325 11.01 -32.95 6.35
N GLU A 326 10.70 -31.69 6.62
CA GLU A 326 9.35 -31.12 6.52
C GLU A 326 9.45 -29.68 5.98
N THR A 327 8.54 -29.30 5.08
CA THR A 327 8.54 -27.97 4.47
C THR A 327 7.12 -27.42 4.39
N HIS A 328 6.92 -26.24 4.94
CA HIS A 328 5.74 -25.42 4.78
C HIS A 328 6.11 -24.21 3.94
N ALA A 329 5.62 -24.18 2.71
CA ALA A 329 5.96 -23.11 1.76
C ALA A 329 5.48 -21.73 2.24
N PRO A 330 6.24 -20.67 1.99
CA PRO A 330 5.79 -19.31 2.24
C PRO A 330 4.56 -18.98 1.37
N LYS A 331 3.73 -18.06 1.86
CA LYS A 331 2.57 -17.55 1.14
C LYS A 331 2.83 -16.09 0.80
N PRO A 332 3.13 -15.75 -0.47
CA PRO A 332 3.27 -14.36 -0.90
C PRO A 332 1.99 -13.56 -0.62
N ALA A 333 2.13 -12.28 -0.32
CA ALA A 333 1.00 -11.38 -0.27
C ALA A 333 0.43 -11.15 -1.69
N PRO A 334 -0.86 -10.84 -1.83
CA PRO A 334 -1.40 -10.39 -3.11
C PRO A 334 -0.80 -9.03 -3.49
N ALA A 335 -0.69 -8.75 -4.79
CA ALA A 335 -0.26 -7.44 -5.25
C ALA A 335 -1.20 -6.34 -4.74
N VAL A 336 -0.64 -5.25 -4.23
CA VAL A 336 -1.40 -4.06 -3.86
C VAL A 336 -1.68 -3.25 -5.13
N ARG A 337 -2.95 -2.94 -5.36
CA ARG A 337 -3.38 -2.17 -6.52
C ARG A 337 -3.62 -0.71 -6.14
N ILE A 338 -3.05 0.21 -6.92
CA ILE A 338 -3.39 1.63 -6.86
C ILE A 338 -4.32 2.00 -8.03
N SER A 339 -5.09 3.06 -7.85
CA SER A 339 -6.07 3.52 -8.83
C SER A 339 -5.45 4.26 -10.01
N LEU A 340 -4.20 4.77 -9.87
CA LEU A 340 -3.50 5.36 -11.00
C LEU A 340 -3.43 4.36 -12.16
N ASP A 341 -3.80 4.82 -13.36
CA ASP A 341 -3.70 4.06 -14.59
C ASP A 341 -2.42 4.48 -15.32
N HIS A 342 -1.58 3.53 -15.68
CA HIS A 342 -0.25 3.84 -16.22
C HIS A 342 -0.32 4.64 -17.52
N LYS A 343 -1.23 4.27 -18.42
CA LYS A 343 -1.41 4.97 -19.70
C LYS A 343 -2.01 6.36 -19.50
N VAL A 344 -3.02 6.48 -18.63
CA VAL A 344 -3.69 7.75 -18.36
C VAL A 344 -2.73 8.72 -17.70
N GLN A 345 -1.95 8.25 -16.71
CA GLN A 345 -0.95 9.08 -16.02
C GLN A 345 0.15 9.56 -16.98
N GLN A 346 0.70 8.66 -17.81
CA GLN A 346 1.71 9.06 -18.79
C GLN A 346 1.17 10.03 -19.85
N ALA A 347 -0.06 9.81 -20.33
CA ALA A 347 -0.69 10.72 -21.29
C ALA A 347 -0.94 12.10 -20.68
N ALA A 348 -1.39 12.15 -19.41
CA ALA A 348 -1.59 13.38 -18.67
C ALA A 348 -0.28 14.15 -18.44
N GLN A 349 0.79 13.44 -18.02
CA GLN A 349 2.11 14.04 -17.81
C GLN A 349 2.67 14.62 -19.12
N LYS A 350 2.69 13.85 -20.21
CA LYS A 350 3.12 14.34 -21.52
C LYS A 350 2.34 15.56 -21.99
N ALA A 351 1.04 15.62 -21.70
CA ALA A 351 0.20 16.74 -22.10
C ALA A 351 0.53 18.02 -21.31
N VAL A 352 0.67 17.94 -19.98
CA VAL A 352 1.04 19.12 -19.17
C VAL A 352 2.46 19.58 -19.45
N ASP A 353 3.40 18.68 -19.74
CA ASP A 353 4.80 18.99 -20.05
C ASP A 353 4.97 19.77 -21.37
N THR A 354 3.94 19.84 -22.21
CA THR A 354 3.92 20.78 -23.35
C THR A 354 3.96 22.24 -22.91
N ARG A 355 3.78 22.51 -21.60
CA ARG A 355 3.80 23.83 -20.96
C ARG A 355 4.90 23.96 -19.91
N GLN A 356 6.07 23.36 -20.15
CA GLN A 356 7.23 23.54 -19.29
C GLN A 356 7.51 25.04 -19.04
N GLY A 357 7.86 25.39 -17.81
CA GLY A 357 8.05 26.78 -17.37
C GLY A 357 6.75 27.50 -16.98
N MET A 358 5.59 26.84 -17.07
CA MET A 358 4.32 27.30 -16.53
C MET A 358 3.80 26.29 -15.50
N LYS A 359 3.01 26.73 -14.53
CA LYS A 359 2.31 25.83 -13.60
C LYS A 359 1.07 25.27 -14.31
N ALA A 360 1.22 24.09 -14.91
CA ALA A 360 0.14 23.39 -15.60
C ALA A 360 -0.14 22.06 -14.89
N MET A 361 -1.41 21.73 -14.73
CA MET A 361 -1.87 20.56 -13.97
C MET A 361 -3.03 19.88 -14.69
N MET A 362 -3.12 18.56 -14.51
CA MET A 362 -4.27 17.76 -14.92
C MET A 362 -4.55 16.67 -13.87
N VAL A 363 -5.82 16.55 -13.48
CA VAL A 363 -6.31 15.44 -12.68
C VAL A 363 -7.36 14.69 -13.49
N ALA A 364 -7.27 13.35 -13.48
CA ALA A 364 -8.27 12.49 -14.12
C ALA A 364 -8.85 11.51 -13.09
N ILE A 365 -10.18 11.34 -13.11
CA ILE A 365 -10.93 10.47 -12.20
C ILE A 365 -11.86 9.59 -13.03
N ARG A 366 -12.05 8.33 -12.64
CA ARG A 366 -13.02 7.42 -13.24
C ARG A 366 -14.42 7.67 -12.64
N PRO A 367 -15.38 8.20 -13.40
CA PRO A 367 -16.72 8.51 -12.88
C PRO A 367 -17.45 7.31 -12.29
N SER A 368 -17.29 6.12 -12.87
CA SER A 368 -18.01 4.92 -12.45
C SER A 368 -17.57 4.36 -11.10
N THR A 369 -16.29 4.55 -10.69
CA THR A 369 -15.70 3.94 -9.49
C THR A 369 -15.15 4.94 -8.48
N GLY A 370 -14.74 6.13 -8.91
CA GLY A 370 -13.99 7.10 -8.12
C GLY A 370 -12.47 6.93 -8.17
N ASP A 371 -11.97 5.97 -8.94
CA ASP A 371 -10.53 5.77 -9.10
C ASP A 371 -9.85 7.06 -9.59
N ILE A 372 -8.84 7.53 -8.88
CA ILE A 372 -7.97 8.61 -9.33
C ILE A 372 -7.02 8.02 -10.35
N LEU A 373 -7.26 8.29 -11.65
CA LEU A 373 -6.52 7.69 -12.75
C LEU A 373 -5.19 8.37 -13.04
N ALA A 374 -5.14 9.70 -12.83
CA ALA A 374 -3.94 10.49 -13.04
C ALA A 374 -3.91 11.75 -12.16
N ILE A 375 -2.70 12.08 -11.71
CA ILE A 375 -2.36 13.34 -11.05
C ILE A 375 -1.07 13.80 -11.72
N ALA A 376 -1.16 14.74 -12.64
CA ALA A 376 -0.02 15.23 -13.41
C ALA A 376 0.15 16.73 -13.22
N GLN A 377 1.38 17.17 -13.06
CA GLN A 377 1.74 18.58 -13.02
C GLN A 377 3.16 18.79 -13.56
N THR A 378 3.45 20.00 -14.01
CA THR A 378 4.77 20.37 -14.52
C THR A 378 5.78 20.52 -13.37
N GLU A 379 7.06 20.39 -13.67
CA GLU A 379 8.16 20.63 -12.70
C GLU A 379 8.05 22.01 -12.03
N THR A 380 7.67 23.05 -12.78
CA THR A 380 7.41 24.39 -12.23
C THR A 380 6.25 24.41 -11.22
N ALA A 381 5.27 23.52 -11.39
CA ALA A 381 4.17 23.37 -10.44
C ALA A 381 4.61 22.60 -9.19
N ASP A 382 5.54 21.63 -9.33
CA ASP A 382 6.09 20.83 -8.22
C ASP A 382 6.84 21.70 -7.19
N GLU A 383 7.40 22.85 -7.61
CA GLU A 383 8.04 23.80 -6.71
C GLU A 383 7.10 24.31 -5.59
N ASP A 384 5.78 24.36 -5.86
CA ASP A 384 4.74 24.76 -4.89
C ASP A 384 4.11 23.55 -4.18
N GLY A 385 4.65 22.33 -4.35
CA GLY A 385 4.09 21.09 -3.85
C GLY A 385 2.98 20.53 -4.76
N ASN A 386 2.14 19.65 -4.24
CA ASN A 386 1.08 19.02 -5.04
C ASN A 386 -0.13 19.95 -5.22
N ILE A 387 0.02 20.97 -6.07
CA ILE A 387 -1.04 21.95 -6.34
C ILE A 387 -2.14 21.41 -7.25
N ALA A 388 -1.94 20.29 -7.94
CA ALA A 388 -3.02 19.58 -8.64
C ALA A 388 -4.12 19.12 -7.68
N LEU A 389 -3.75 18.76 -6.44
CA LEU A 389 -4.69 18.31 -5.39
C LEU A 389 -5.06 19.41 -4.38
N MET A 390 -4.14 20.32 -4.08
CA MET A 390 -4.25 21.25 -2.97
C MET A 390 -4.39 22.71 -3.40
N GLY A 391 -3.98 23.04 -4.62
CA GLY A 391 -3.98 24.44 -5.11
C GLY A 391 -5.39 24.99 -5.20
N GLN A 392 -5.58 26.22 -4.73
CA GLN A 392 -6.88 26.90 -4.70
C GLN A 392 -6.87 28.07 -5.65
N TYR A 393 -7.65 27.96 -6.73
CA TYR A 393 -7.71 28.94 -7.82
C TYR A 393 -9.16 29.27 -8.15
N PRO A 394 -9.48 30.52 -8.55
CA PRO A 394 -10.81 30.81 -9.08
C PRO A 394 -11.13 29.89 -10.26
N PRO A 395 -12.28 29.19 -10.23
CA PRO A 395 -12.65 28.22 -11.29
C PRO A 395 -13.12 28.92 -12.58
N GLY A 396 -13.46 30.20 -12.52
CA GLY A 396 -14.00 30.93 -13.64
C GLY A 396 -15.22 30.23 -14.24
N SER A 397 -15.37 30.37 -15.54
CA SER A 397 -16.53 29.80 -16.25
C SER A 397 -16.73 28.30 -16.18
N THR A 398 -15.76 27.50 -15.66
CA THR A 398 -16.01 26.07 -15.42
C THR A 398 -17.04 25.85 -14.31
N PHE A 399 -17.15 26.82 -13.38
CA PHE A 399 -18.14 26.78 -12.31
C PHE A 399 -19.60 26.88 -12.81
N LYS A 400 -19.82 27.35 -14.05
CA LYS A 400 -21.15 27.39 -14.68
C LYS A 400 -21.79 26.00 -14.83
N ILE A 401 -21.05 24.91 -14.72
CA ILE A 401 -21.60 23.55 -14.60
C ILE A 401 -22.53 23.50 -13.38
N ILE A 402 -22.06 24.01 -12.23
CA ILE A 402 -22.78 24.02 -10.97
C ILE A 402 -23.95 25.05 -11.03
N THR A 403 -23.68 26.24 -11.56
CA THR A 403 -24.70 27.29 -11.65
C THR A 403 -25.86 26.91 -12.59
N ALA A 404 -25.56 26.22 -13.70
CA ALA A 404 -26.58 25.66 -14.58
C ALA A 404 -27.44 24.62 -13.85
N ALA A 405 -26.81 23.69 -13.15
CA ALA A 405 -27.51 22.68 -12.35
C ALA A 405 -28.39 23.34 -11.26
N ALA A 406 -27.89 24.41 -10.63
CA ALA A 406 -28.66 25.18 -9.65
C ALA A 406 -29.91 25.79 -10.28
N GLY A 407 -29.80 26.48 -11.42
CA GLY A 407 -30.93 27.04 -12.14
C GLY A 407 -31.94 25.96 -12.59
N MET A 408 -31.47 24.83 -13.07
CA MET A 408 -32.36 23.73 -13.46
C MET A 408 -33.10 23.12 -12.28
N GLN A 409 -32.46 23.00 -11.12
CA GLN A 409 -33.08 22.39 -9.94
C GLN A 409 -33.99 23.39 -9.19
N SER A 410 -33.59 24.66 -9.05
CA SER A 410 -34.33 25.66 -8.28
C SER A 410 -35.47 26.30 -9.09
N GLU A 411 -35.26 26.62 -10.37
CA GLU A 411 -36.19 27.35 -11.23
C GLU A 411 -36.82 26.47 -12.31
N LYS A 412 -36.54 25.17 -12.33
CA LYS A 412 -37.01 24.21 -13.34
C LYS A 412 -36.62 24.59 -14.78
N MET A 413 -35.45 25.24 -14.93
CA MET A 413 -34.91 25.60 -16.24
C MET A 413 -34.59 24.33 -17.06
N THR A 414 -34.66 24.44 -18.37
CA THR A 414 -34.27 23.42 -19.33
C THR A 414 -33.21 23.98 -20.30
N PRO A 415 -32.53 23.19 -21.09
CA PRO A 415 -31.60 23.69 -22.12
C PRO A 415 -32.24 24.70 -23.08
N ASP A 416 -33.55 24.58 -23.33
CA ASP A 416 -34.31 25.46 -24.23
C ASP A 416 -34.83 26.72 -23.52
N THR A 417 -34.72 26.84 -22.21
CA THR A 417 -35.16 28.04 -21.46
C THR A 417 -34.44 29.28 -21.98
N ILE A 418 -35.21 30.26 -22.40
CA ILE A 418 -34.66 31.53 -22.93
C ILE A 418 -34.08 32.39 -21.81
N VAL A 419 -32.81 32.71 -21.91
CA VAL A 419 -32.07 33.55 -20.96
C VAL A 419 -31.45 34.76 -21.68
N PRO A 420 -31.34 35.92 -21.02
CA PRO A 420 -30.65 37.06 -21.59
C PRO A 420 -29.14 36.85 -21.61
N CYS A 421 -28.48 37.20 -22.72
CA CYS A 421 -27.03 37.23 -22.88
C CYS A 421 -26.56 38.54 -23.54
N PRO A 422 -26.81 39.68 -22.93
CA PRO A 422 -26.29 40.97 -23.41
C PRO A 422 -24.78 41.06 -23.15
N GLY A 423 -24.10 41.98 -23.83
CA GLY A 423 -22.66 42.20 -23.66
C GLY A 423 -22.28 42.67 -22.25
N THR A 424 -23.17 43.46 -21.63
CA THR A 424 -23.08 43.92 -20.24
C THR A 424 -24.47 43.89 -19.59
N MET A 425 -24.50 43.66 -18.26
CA MET A 425 -25.73 43.65 -17.47
C MET A 425 -25.44 44.22 -16.08
N ASP A 426 -26.29 45.09 -15.59
CA ASP A 426 -26.25 45.60 -14.21
C ASP A 426 -27.15 44.71 -13.34
N ILE A 427 -26.56 44.07 -12.33
CA ILE A 427 -27.26 43.22 -11.38
C ILE A 427 -26.87 43.66 -9.97
N GLY A 428 -27.79 44.30 -9.24
CA GLY A 428 -27.55 44.70 -7.85
C GLY A 428 -26.38 45.69 -7.68
N ASN A 429 -26.23 46.64 -8.61
CA ASN A 429 -25.13 47.59 -8.70
C ASN A 429 -23.77 46.98 -9.12
N ARG A 430 -23.76 45.73 -9.59
CA ARG A 430 -22.60 45.08 -10.18
C ARG A 430 -22.74 45.00 -11.70
N ILE A 431 -21.83 45.65 -12.43
CA ILE A 431 -21.77 45.54 -13.88
C ILE A 431 -21.04 44.27 -14.24
N VAL A 432 -21.75 43.28 -14.75
CA VAL A 432 -21.20 42.05 -15.29
C VAL A 432 -20.97 42.19 -16.77
N THR A 433 -19.81 41.73 -17.26
CA THR A 433 -19.44 41.85 -18.67
C THR A 433 -19.06 40.45 -19.21
N ASN A 434 -19.54 40.15 -20.42
CA ASN A 434 -19.06 39.01 -21.18
C ASN A 434 -17.67 39.29 -21.76
N TYR A 435 -16.86 38.24 -22.00
CA TYR A 435 -15.55 38.36 -22.64
C TYR A 435 -15.66 39.20 -23.94
N ASN A 436 -14.81 40.22 -24.08
CA ASN A 436 -14.88 41.16 -25.20
C ASN A 436 -16.30 41.75 -25.44
N GLN A 437 -17.13 41.82 -24.42
CA GLN A 437 -18.49 42.39 -24.47
C GLN A 437 -19.39 41.75 -25.56
N PHE A 438 -19.15 40.48 -25.91
CA PHE A 438 -20.01 39.80 -26.89
C PHE A 438 -21.45 39.74 -26.38
N SER A 439 -22.39 39.85 -27.30
CA SER A 439 -23.84 39.70 -27.02
C SER A 439 -24.43 38.64 -27.92
N ARG A 440 -25.36 37.84 -27.39
CA ARG A 440 -26.18 36.89 -28.13
C ARG A 440 -27.67 37.26 -28.09
N GLY A 441 -28.02 38.33 -27.39
CA GLY A 441 -29.42 38.69 -27.15
C GLY A 441 -30.10 37.71 -26.19
N ASN A 442 -31.36 37.36 -26.49
CA ASN A 442 -32.11 36.34 -25.75
C ASN A 442 -31.95 34.99 -26.47
N VAL A 443 -31.36 34.00 -25.81
CA VAL A 443 -30.99 32.71 -26.40
C VAL A 443 -31.37 31.56 -25.47
N PRO A 444 -31.48 30.31 -25.97
CA PRO A 444 -31.60 29.16 -25.12
C PRO A 444 -30.42 29.05 -24.13
N LEU A 445 -30.68 28.53 -22.93
CA LEU A 445 -29.67 28.31 -21.88
C LEU A 445 -28.47 27.50 -22.40
N GLU A 446 -28.72 26.48 -23.23
CA GLU A 446 -27.68 25.72 -23.91
C GLU A 446 -26.74 26.59 -24.74
N THR A 447 -27.30 27.53 -25.50
CA THR A 447 -26.51 28.46 -26.31
C THR A 447 -25.69 29.42 -25.43
N ALA A 448 -26.30 29.94 -24.35
CA ALA A 448 -25.60 30.79 -23.38
C ALA A 448 -24.47 30.04 -22.67
N PHE A 449 -24.69 28.77 -22.34
CA PHE A 449 -23.68 27.88 -21.71
C PHE A 449 -22.53 27.59 -22.69
N ALA A 450 -22.84 27.19 -23.93
CA ALA A 450 -21.86 26.91 -24.97
C ALA A 450 -21.00 28.13 -25.34
N ALA A 451 -21.61 29.33 -25.37
CA ALA A 451 -20.92 30.61 -25.55
C ALA A 451 -20.21 31.13 -24.30
N SER A 452 -20.44 30.50 -23.15
CA SER A 452 -19.87 30.89 -21.84
C SER A 452 -20.32 32.31 -21.39
N CYS A 453 -21.60 32.67 -21.55
CA CYS A 453 -22.16 33.95 -21.24
C CYS A 453 -22.14 34.29 -19.73
N ASN A 454 -21.32 35.23 -19.27
CA ASN A 454 -21.23 35.62 -17.86
C ASN A 454 -22.54 36.25 -17.37
N THR A 455 -23.12 37.13 -18.17
CA THR A 455 -24.34 37.88 -17.80
C THR A 455 -25.53 36.98 -17.54
N SER A 456 -25.70 35.89 -18.31
CA SER A 456 -26.74 34.88 -18.08
C SER A 456 -26.57 34.15 -16.75
N PHE A 457 -25.34 33.71 -16.43
CA PHE A 457 -25.08 32.91 -15.24
C PHE A 457 -25.04 33.77 -13.96
N ALA A 458 -24.60 34.99 -14.05
CA ALA A 458 -24.72 36.00 -12.99
C ALA A 458 -26.19 36.25 -12.65
N ASP A 459 -27.06 36.41 -13.67
CA ASP A 459 -28.50 36.60 -13.50
C ASP A 459 -29.16 35.37 -12.83
N ILE A 460 -28.86 34.16 -13.27
CA ILE A 460 -29.34 32.91 -12.63
C ILE A 460 -28.93 32.87 -11.17
N SER A 461 -27.63 33.06 -10.88
CA SER A 461 -27.11 33.00 -9.52
C SER A 461 -27.68 34.08 -8.60
N SER A 462 -27.93 35.28 -9.13
CA SER A 462 -28.49 36.39 -8.36
C SER A 462 -29.87 36.08 -7.76
N ARG A 463 -30.64 35.20 -8.40
CA ARG A 463 -31.97 34.79 -7.96
C ARG A 463 -31.99 33.66 -6.93
N LEU A 464 -30.86 32.99 -6.76
CA LEU A 464 -30.69 31.95 -5.72
C LEU A 464 -30.69 32.61 -4.33
N LYS A 465 -31.14 31.86 -3.31
CA LYS A 465 -31.05 32.32 -1.92
C LYS A 465 -29.63 32.17 -1.39
N PRO A 466 -29.28 32.92 -0.32
CA PRO A 466 -28.03 32.73 0.39
C PRO A 466 -27.82 31.25 0.75
N GLY A 467 -26.62 30.72 0.50
CA GLY A 467 -26.22 29.32 0.76
C GLY A 467 -26.65 28.33 -0.31
N GLU A 468 -27.63 28.61 -1.19
CA GLU A 468 -28.11 27.62 -2.16
C GLU A 468 -27.03 27.22 -3.16
N LEU A 469 -26.28 28.19 -3.74
CA LEU A 469 -25.22 27.86 -4.71
C LEU A 469 -24.12 27.02 -4.08
N LYS A 470 -23.75 27.30 -2.83
CA LYS A 470 -22.81 26.49 -2.04
C LYS A 470 -23.32 25.05 -1.84
N ASN A 471 -24.62 24.87 -1.58
CA ASN A 471 -25.22 23.55 -1.41
C ASN A 471 -25.24 22.78 -2.73
N TYR A 472 -25.54 23.46 -3.86
CA TYR A 472 -25.42 22.83 -5.18
C TYR A 472 -23.98 22.44 -5.51
N ALA A 473 -22.98 23.26 -5.13
CA ALA A 473 -21.58 22.92 -5.32
C ALA A 473 -21.18 21.62 -4.58
N LYS A 474 -21.68 21.45 -3.36
CA LYS A 474 -21.46 20.21 -2.60
C LYS A 474 -22.07 18.96 -3.27
N GLN A 475 -23.19 19.10 -4.00
CA GLN A 475 -23.74 17.99 -4.79
C GLN A 475 -22.78 17.49 -5.88
N PHE A 476 -21.83 18.32 -6.28
CA PHE A 476 -20.77 18.00 -7.25
C PHE A 476 -19.42 17.72 -6.58
N GLY A 477 -19.37 17.58 -5.25
CA GLY A 477 -18.17 17.29 -4.50
C GLY A 477 -17.30 18.51 -4.19
N LEU A 478 -17.65 19.72 -4.66
CA LEU A 478 -16.88 20.92 -4.39
C LEU A 478 -17.26 21.51 -3.01
N GLY A 479 -16.26 21.71 -2.15
CA GLY A 479 -16.46 22.12 -0.75
C GLY A 479 -16.89 20.96 0.16
N VAL A 480 -16.57 19.72 -0.24
CA VAL A 480 -16.64 18.49 0.56
C VAL A 480 -15.21 18.04 0.80
N ASP A 481 -14.88 17.65 2.03
CA ASP A 481 -13.56 17.19 2.40
C ASP A 481 -13.46 15.65 2.29
N TYR A 482 -12.39 15.18 1.68
CA TYR A 482 -12.08 13.76 1.48
C TYR A 482 -10.76 13.45 2.18
N THR A 483 -10.76 12.50 3.12
CA THR A 483 -9.53 11.94 3.68
C THR A 483 -9.19 10.68 2.89
N ILE A 484 -8.26 10.82 1.95
CA ILE A 484 -7.77 9.76 1.08
C ILE A 484 -6.40 9.34 1.59
N GLU A 485 -6.23 8.05 1.92
CA GLU A 485 -4.94 7.59 2.41
C GLU A 485 -3.84 7.76 1.34
N GLY A 486 -2.76 8.44 1.73
CA GLY A 486 -1.66 8.78 0.83
C GLY A 486 -1.79 10.12 0.10
N LEU A 487 -2.93 10.80 0.19
CA LEU A 487 -3.12 12.09 -0.47
C LEU A 487 -3.60 13.16 0.52
N ASP A 488 -3.01 14.34 0.38
CA ASP A 488 -3.57 15.57 0.94
C ASP A 488 -4.40 16.22 -0.17
N THR A 489 -5.68 16.50 0.09
CA THR A 489 -6.60 17.04 -0.92
C THR A 489 -7.42 18.20 -0.38
N LEU A 490 -7.70 19.18 -1.23
CA LEU A 490 -8.70 20.22 -1.02
C LEU A 490 -9.54 20.33 -2.29
N THR A 491 -10.86 20.24 -2.18
CA THR A 491 -11.72 20.35 -3.35
C THR A 491 -11.94 21.81 -3.75
N GLY A 492 -12.16 22.67 -2.78
CA GLY A 492 -12.41 24.08 -2.99
C GLY A 492 -13.30 24.69 -1.92
N SER A 493 -13.66 25.93 -2.13
CA SER A 493 -14.59 26.67 -1.28
C SER A 493 -15.53 27.53 -2.12
N VAL A 494 -16.79 27.61 -1.72
CA VAL A 494 -17.82 28.41 -2.37
C VAL A 494 -18.41 29.38 -1.37
N SER A 495 -18.58 30.63 -1.77
CA SER A 495 -19.16 31.69 -0.94
C SER A 495 -20.55 31.30 -0.43
N GLY A 496 -20.88 31.75 0.76
CA GLY A 496 -22.26 31.68 1.29
C GLY A 496 -23.26 32.52 0.52
N GLY A 497 -22.78 33.56 -0.22
CA GLY A 497 -23.63 34.40 -1.06
C GLY A 497 -24.62 35.23 -0.26
N ASP A 498 -24.25 35.70 0.94
CA ASP A 498 -25.12 36.53 1.78
C ASP A 498 -25.41 37.87 1.10
N ASP A 499 -24.39 38.45 0.45
CA ASP A 499 -24.55 39.64 -0.41
C ASP A 499 -24.92 39.21 -1.85
N ILE A 500 -25.73 40.04 -2.50
CA ILE A 500 -26.11 39.85 -3.91
C ILE A 500 -24.89 39.91 -4.84
N MET A 501 -23.90 40.75 -4.56
CA MET A 501 -22.68 40.85 -5.36
C MET A 501 -21.86 39.59 -5.30
N ASP A 502 -21.75 38.96 -4.11
CA ASP A 502 -21.10 37.66 -3.97
C ASP A 502 -21.78 36.58 -4.81
N ARG A 503 -23.13 36.53 -4.79
CA ARG A 503 -23.90 35.58 -5.62
C ARG A 503 -23.70 35.82 -7.11
N VAL A 504 -23.68 37.11 -7.52
CA VAL A 504 -23.46 37.50 -8.91
C VAL A 504 -22.08 37.00 -9.41
N ASP A 505 -21.01 37.29 -8.65
CA ASP A 505 -19.65 36.93 -9.03
C ASP A 505 -19.44 35.39 -8.95
N ALA A 506 -19.98 34.73 -7.92
CA ALA A 506 -19.97 33.27 -7.78
C ALA A 506 -20.66 32.56 -8.95
N GLY A 507 -21.72 33.13 -9.52
CA GLY A 507 -22.49 32.56 -10.62
C GLY A 507 -21.66 32.20 -11.86
N PHE A 508 -20.50 32.83 -12.06
CA PHE A 508 -19.57 32.52 -13.13
C PHE A 508 -18.15 32.19 -12.62
N GLY A 509 -18.05 31.82 -11.33
CA GLY A 509 -16.83 31.28 -10.71
C GLY A 509 -15.75 32.31 -10.44
N GLN A 510 -16.18 33.52 -10.06
CA GLN A 510 -15.32 34.62 -9.65
C GLN A 510 -15.63 35.03 -8.19
N GLY A 511 -15.07 36.11 -7.72
CA GLY A 511 -15.24 36.56 -6.34
C GLY A 511 -14.46 35.72 -5.35
N HIS A 512 -15.14 35.10 -4.39
CA HIS A 512 -14.52 34.30 -3.32
C HIS A 512 -14.51 32.81 -3.60
N ASP A 513 -14.99 32.37 -4.77
CA ASP A 513 -15.01 30.96 -5.12
C ASP A 513 -13.63 30.48 -5.54
N LEU A 514 -13.19 29.37 -4.92
CA LEU A 514 -11.92 28.72 -5.18
C LEU A 514 -12.14 27.21 -5.43
N ALA A 515 -11.36 26.66 -6.34
CA ALA A 515 -11.35 25.21 -6.62
C ALA A 515 -9.93 24.72 -6.92
N SER A 516 -9.67 23.48 -6.58
CA SER A 516 -8.49 22.77 -7.06
C SER A 516 -8.78 22.05 -8.38
N PRO A 517 -7.77 21.66 -9.17
CA PRO A 517 -7.97 20.75 -10.29
C PRO A 517 -8.65 19.44 -9.87
N PHE A 518 -8.30 18.89 -8.70
CA PHE A 518 -8.98 17.72 -8.13
C PHE A 518 -10.47 17.97 -7.88
N GLY A 519 -10.84 19.09 -7.26
CA GLY A 519 -12.24 19.45 -7.03
C GLY A 519 -13.02 19.61 -8.33
N MET A 520 -12.42 20.25 -9.34
CA MET A 520 -13.07 20.39 -10.66
C MET A 520 -13.14 19.08 -11.44
N ALA A 521 -12.21 18.13 -11.23
CA ALA A 521 -12.33 16.79 -11.79
C ALA A 521 -13.50 16.02 -11.14
N LEU A 522 -13.76 16.19 -9.84
CA LEU A 522 -14.94 15.64 -9.17
C LEU A 522 -16.25 16.25 -9.71
N VAL A 523 -16.26 17.56 -9.99
CA VAL A 523 -17.40 18.22 -10.65
C VAL A 523 -17.70 17.57 -12.00
N ALA A 524 -16.67 17.32 -12.81
CA ALA A 524 -16.82 16.64 -14.09
C ALA A 524 -17.27 15.18 -13.94
N ALA A 525 -16.71 14.46 -12.97
CA ALA A 525 -17.07 13.06 -12.68
C ALA A 525 -18.54 12.97 -12.23
N THR A 526 -19.02 13.93 -11.44
CA THR A 526 -20.43 14.01 -11.04
C THR A 526 -21.35 14.26 -12.23
N ALA A 527 -20.97 15.19 -13.14
CA ALA A 527 -21.72 15.44 -14.36
C ALA A 527 -21.79 14.19 -15.27
N ALA A 528 -20.73 13.38 -15.32
CA ALA A 528 -20.69 12.15 -16.07
C ALA A 528 -21.53 11.03 -15.44
N ALA A 529 -21.37 10.78 -14.12
CA ALA A 529 -21.97 9.65 -13.40
C ALA A 529 -23.36 9.92 -12.81
N GLY A 530 -23.77 11.19 -12.72
CA GLY A 530 -25.03 11.60 -12.07
C GLY A 530 -24.96 11.67 -10.53
N LYS A 531 -23.83 11.33 -9.96
CA LYS A 531 -23.52 11.44 -8.52
C LYS A 531 -22.02 11.61 -8.33
N THR A 532 -21.61 12.27 -7.27
CA THR A 532 -20.18 12.40 -6.94
C THR A 532 -19.62 11.03 -6.54
N PRO A 533 -18.63 10.50 -7.27
CA PRO A 533 -17.96 9.26 -6.85
C PRO A 533 -17.06 9.53 -5.64
N THR A 534 -16.89 8.54 -4.78
CA THR A 534 -15.91 8.61 -3.69
C THR A 534 -14.51 8.38 -4.27
N PRO A 535 -13.58 9.35 -4.20
CA PRO A 535 -12.26 9.20 -4.79
C PRO A 535 -11.44 8.16 -4.04
N VAL A 536 -10.70 7.31 -4.76
CA VAL A 536 -9.88 6.22 -4.21
C VAL A 536 -8.48 6.28 -4.83
N LEU A 537 -7.43 6.04 -4.00
CA LEU A 537 -6.06 5.87 -4.47
C LEU A 537 -5.56 4.43 -4.32
N ILE A 538 -5.77 3.79 -3.18
CA ILE A 538 -5.27 2.44 -2.88
C ILE A 538 -6.46 1.51 -2.71
N SER A 539 -6.52 0.44 -3.48
CA SER A 539 -7.59 -0.55 -3.40
C SER A 539 -7.64 -1.20 -2.01
N GLY A 540 -8.83 -1.23 -1.41
CA GLY A 540 -9.01 -1.77 -0.06
C GLY A 540 -8.81 -0.74 1.06
N HIS A 541 -8.33 0.46 0.77
CA HIS A 541 -8.23 1.57 1.72
C HIS A 541 -9.41 2.52 1.53
N GLU A 542 -10.24 2.66 2.57
CA GLU A 542 -11.47 3.45 2.48
C GLU A 542 -11.20 4.96 2.59
N THR A 543 -11.76 5.71 1.65
CA THR A 543 -11.80 7.17 1.76
C THR A 543 -12.92 7.60 2.70
N LYS A 544 -12.59 8.49 3.64
CA LYS A 544 -13.58 9.11 4.52
C LYS A 544 -14.08 10.40 3.90
N VAL A 545 -15.40 10.59 3.95
CA VAL A 545 -16.08 11.78 3.45
C VAL A 545 -16.72 12.50 4.64
N ASP A 546 -16.43 13.78 4.81
CA ASP A 546 -16.91 14.57 5.97
C ASP A 546 -18.40 14.87 5.91
N THR A 547 -18.95 15.00 4.70
CA THR A 547 -20.34 15.40 4.47
C THR A 547 -20.99 14.52 3.39
N GLN A 548 -22.07 13.84 3.74
CA GLN A 548 -22.92 13.19 2.74
C GLN A 548 -23.89 14.21 2.15
N VAL A 549 -23.98 14.22 0.82
CA VAL A 549 -24.83 15.16 0.07
C VAL A 549 -25.65 14.37 -0.94
N ASP A 550 -26.92 14.74 -1.07
CA ASP A 550 -27.79 14.16 -2.09
C ASP A 550 -27.26 14.50 -3.50
N PRO A 551 -27.35 13.59 -4.46
CA PRO A 551 -26.88 13.85 -5.82
C PRO A 551 -27.78 14.88 -6.52
N PRO A 552 -27.25 15.53 -7.60
CA PRO A 552 -28.08 16.36 -8.47
C PRO A 552 -29.25 15.56 -9.07
N SER A 553 -30.34 16.24 -9.45
CA SER A 553 -31.45 15.55 -10.09
C SER A 553 -31.06 14.92 -11.44
N PRO A 554 -31.59 13.75 -11.80
CA PRO A 554 -31.29 13.11 -13.09
C PRO A 554 -31.57 13.98 -14.30
N GLU A 555 -32.62 14.83 -14.24
CA GLU A 555 -32.98 15.75 -15.30
C GLU A 555 -31.92 16.86 -15.46
N ALA A 556 -31.41 17.39 -14.34
CA ALA A 556 -30.33 18.37 -14.38
C ALA A 556 -29.03 17.78 -14.95
N ILE A 557 -28.71 16.53 -14.61
CA ILE A 557 -27.55 15.82 -15.15
C ILE A 557 -27.69 15.61 -16.66
N ALA A 558 -28.81 15.09 -17.14
CA ALA A 558 -29.04 14.87 -18.58
C ALA A 558 -28.93 16.19 -19.37
N ALA A 559 -29.51 17.26 -18.84
CA ALA A 559 -29.40 18.59 -19.45
C ALA A 559 -27.96 19.12 -19.45
N LEU A 560 -27.21 18.95 -18.35
CA LEU A 560 -25.80 19.31 -18.30
C LEU A 560 -24.96 18.56 -19.32
N GLN A 561 -25.15 17.23 -19.46
CA GLN A 561 -24.45 16.42 -20.44
C GLN A 561 -24.68 16.95 -21.87
N GLN A 562 -25.91 17.26 -22.23
CA GLN A 562 -26.25 17.89 -23.51
C GLN A 562 -25.50 19.24 -23.68
N MET A 563 -25.61 20.14 -22.71
CA MET A 563 -24.99 21.46 -22.78
C MET A 563 -23.44 21.41 -22.79
N MET A 564 -22.84 20.49 -22.02
CA MET A 564 -21.39 20.27 -22.03
C MET A 564 -20.90 19.74 -23.38
N ARG A 565 -21.71 18.91 -24.07
CA ARG A 565 -21.40 18.47 -25.44
C ARG A 565 -21.42 19.65 -26.41
N SER A 566 -22.37 20.57 -26.31
CA SER A 566 -22.50 21.74 -27.15
C SER A 566 -21.29 22.70 -27.04
N VAL A 567 -20.62 22.77 -25.89
CA VAL A 567 -19.37 23.54 -25.73
C VAL A 567 -18.28 23.03 -26.69
N VAL A 568 -18.21 21.72 -26.90
CA VAL A 568 -17.19 21.10 -27.74
C VAL A 568 -17.58 21.07 -29.21
N THR A 569 -18.87 20.88 -29.52
CA THR A 569 -19.34 20.79 -30.92
C THR A 569 -19.49 22.15 -31.60
N SER A 570 -19.97 23.15 -30.88
CA SER A 570 -20.29 24.46 -31.45
C SER A 570 -19.85 25.66 -30.60
N GLY A 571 -19.40 25.42 -29.36
CA GLY A 571 -19.06 26.44 -28.39
C GLY A 571 -17.58 26.80 -28.32
N THR A 572 -17.14 27.11 -27.11
CA THR A 572 -15.80 27.65 -26.83
C THR A 572 -14.67 26.59 -26.99
N ALA A 573 -14.96 25.28 -26.97
CA ALA A 573 -13.98 24.22 -27.18
C ALA A 573 -14.09 23.55 -28.57
N ARG A 574 -14.78 24.16 -29.54
CA ARG A 574 -14.99 23.61 -30.89
C ARG A 574 -13.70 23.34 -31.72
N GLY A 575 -12.54 23.78 -31.19
CA GLY A 575 -11.24 23.55 -31.81
C GLY A 575 -10.59 22.22 -31.47
N MET A 576 -11.18 21.42 -30.57
CA MET A 576 -10.68 20.08 -30.25
C MET A 576 -10.72 19.19 -31.49
N GLN A 577 -9.67 18.37 -31.65
CA GLN A 577 -9.50 17.46 -32.78
C GLN A 577 -9.45 15.99 -32.37
N THR A 578 -9.44 15.70 -31.06
CA THR A 578 -9.47 14.33 -30.57
C THR A 578 -10.76 13.62 -30.94
N GLY A 579 -10.69 12.30 -31.13
CA GLY A 579 -11.87 11.47 -31.35
C GLY A 579 -12.73 11.31 -30.11
N GLY A 580 -13.91 10.66 -30.28
CA GLY A 580 -14.85 10.37 -29.22
C GLY A 580 -15.75 11.55 -28.85
N GLU A 581 -16.63 11.32 -27.87
CA GLU A 581 -17.61 12.32 -27.42
C GLU A 581 -17.13 13.04 -26.16
N VAL A 582 -16.32 14.10 -26.37
CA VAL A 582 -15.91 14.94 -25.24
C VAL A 582 -17.05 15.87 -24.84
N HIS A 583 -17.32 15.94 -23.55
CA HIS A 583 -18.23 16.87 -22.87
C HIS A 583 -17.41 17.75 -21.97
N GLY A 584 -17.59 19.07 -21.99
CA GLY A 584 -16.74 19.92 -21.17
C GLY A 584 -17.23 21.35 -21.02
N LYS A 585 -16.51 22.11 -20.23
CA LYS A 585 -16.68 23.55 -20.03
C LYS A 585 -15.33 24.22 -19.95
N THR A 586 -15.13 25.23 -20.78
CA THR A 586 -13.95 26.11 -20.72
C THR A 586 -14.10 27.15 -19.64
N GLY A 587 -13.00 27.55 -19.04
CA GLY A 587 -12.92 28.63 -18.06
C GLY A 587 -11.72 29.53 -18.32
N GLU A 588 -11.96 30.82 -18.16
CA GLU A 588 -10.93 31.81 -18.00
C GLU A 588 -11.25 32.55 -16.71
N ALA A 589 -10.34 32.49 -15.75
CA ALA A 589 -10.51 33.12 -14.45
C ALA A 589 -9.58 34.34 -14.39
N GLU A 590 -10.17 35.54 -14.47
CA GLU A 590 -9.42 36.80 -14.43
C GLU A 590 -8.94 37.09 -13.00
N ILE A 591 -7.66 37.46 -12.88
CA ILE A 591 -7.03 37.95 -11.66
C ILE A 591 -6.25 39.24 -11.94
N SER A 592 -5.70 39.87 -10.90
CA SER A 592 -5.07 41.20 -11.02
C SER A 592 -3.89 41.27 -12.02
N ASN A 593 -3.19 40.13 -12.27
CA ASN A 593 -1.99 40.08 -13.12
C ASN A 593 -2.13 39.12 -14.31
N GLY A 594 -3.36 38.78 -14.71
CA GLY A 594 -3.60 37.90 -15.87
C GLY A 594 -4.85 37.07 -15.71
N SER A 595 -4.87 35.90 -16.32
CA SER A 595 -5.95 34.93 -16.17
C SER A 595 -5.47 33.49 -16.13
N HIS A 596 -6.19 32.65 -15.39
CA HIS A 596 -6.01 31.21 -15.37
C HIS A 596 -6.81 30.56 -16.49
N ALA A 597 -6.19 29.61 -17.19
CA ALA A 597 -6.84 28.84 -18.24
C ALA A 597 -7.34 27.51 -17.69
N TRP A 598 -8.64 27.24 -17.82
CA TRP A 598 -9.29 26.02 -17.37
C TRP A 598 -10.01 25.30 -18.51
N PHE A 599 -10.00 23.95 -18.42
CA PHE A 599 -10.93 23.11 -19.15
C PHE A 599 -11.28 21.89 -18.31
N THR A 600 -12.57 21.69 -18.07
CA THR A 600 -13.10 20.64 -17.18
C THR A 600 -14.17 19.86 -17.90
N GLY A 601 -14.14 18.54 -17.83
CA GLY A 601 -15.11 17.72 -18.56
C GLY A 601 -14.84 16.23 -18.44
N TYR A 602 -15.43 15.47 -19.35
CA TYR A 602 -15.25 14.02 -19.41
C TYR A 602 -15.34 13.50 -20.85
N ARG A 603 -14.76 12.34 -21.10
CA ARG A 603 -14.94 11.50 -22.29
C ARG A 603 -14.99 10.05 -21.83
N ASP A 604 -16.02 9.34 -22.24
CA ASP A 604 -16.25 7.97 -21.80
C ASP A 604 -16.24 7.87 -20.26
N ASP A 605 -15.47 6.98 -19.67
CA ASP A 605 -15.33 6.83 -18.21
C ASP A 605 -14.07 7.53 -17.66
N ILE A 606 -13.69 8.68 -18.23
CA ILE A 606 -12.58 9.52 -17.80
C ILE A 606 -13.06 10.96 -17.65
N ALA A 607 -13.22 11.43 -16.42
CA ALA A 607 -13.45 12.84 -16.07
C ALA A 607 -12.11 13.51 -15.80
N PHE A 608 -11.99 14.78 -16.21
CA PHE A 608 -10.74 15.52 -16.11
C PHE A 608 -10.95 16.97 -15.72
N ALA A 609 -9.93 17.56 -15.13
CA ALA A 609 -9.76 19.00 -15.01
C ALA A 609 -8.33 19.39 -15.37
N THR A 610 -8.19 20.32 -16.29
CA THR A 610 -6.92 20.89 -16.74
C THR A 610 -6.86 22.36 -16.34
N LEU A 611 -5.76 22.76 -15.68
CA LEU A 611 -5.49 24.13 -15.27
C LEU A 611 -4.10 24.57 -15.70
N ILE A 612 -3.99 25.79 -16.22
CA ILE A 612 -2.72 26.50 -16.40
C ILE A 612 -2.81 27.82 -15.64
N VAL A 613 -1.99 27.97 -14.62
CA VAL A 613 -1.89 29.21 -13.84
C VAL A 613 -1.29 30.29 -14.72
N LEU A 614 -1.99 31.45 -14.80
CA LEU A 614 -1.61 32.54 -15.70
C LEU A 614 -1.49 32.10 -17.18
N GLY A 615 -2.28 31.08 -17.57
CA GLY A 615 -2.25 30.49 -18.91
C GLY A 615 -2.93 31.34 -19.98
N GLY A 616 -3.53 32.47 -19.62
CA GLY A 616 -4.29 33.31 -20.52
C GLY A 616 -5.64 32.68 -20.90
N GLY A 617 -6.02 32.77 -22.17
CA GLY A 617 -7.29 32.23 -22.66
C GLY A 617 -7.43 30.72 -22.51
N SER A 618 -8.65 30.25 -22.30
CA SER A 618 -8.98 28.84 -22.08
C SER A 618 -8.52 27.87 -23.18
N GLN A 619 -8.18 28.36 -24.37
CA GLN A 619 -7.70 27.53 -25.50
C GLN A 619 -6.40 26.77 -25.17
N SER A 620 -5.57 27.32 -24.29
CA SER A 620 -4.35 26.63 -23.84
C SER A 620 -4.68 25.37 -23.03
N ALA A 621 -5.67 25.40 -22.15
CA ALA A 621 -6.14 24.21 -21.40
C ALA A 621 -6.87 23.21 -22.32
N VAL A 622 -7.67 23.68 -23.28
CA VAL A 622 -8.28 22.85 -24.32
C VAL A 622 -7.20 22.10 -25.12
N SER A 623 -6.11 22.79 -25.49
CA SER A 623 -5.00 22.19 -26.26
C SER A 623 -4.27 21.09 -25.48
N ILE A 624 -4.02 21.28 -24.18
CA ILE A 624 -3.44 20.21 -23.32
C ILE A 624 -4.37 19.01 -23.30
N THR A 625 -5.66 19.21 -23.05
CA THR A 625 -6.65 18.12 -22.99
C THR A 625 -6.79 17.40 -24.34
N ASP A 626 -6.75 18.13 -25.44
CA ASP A 626 -6.75 17.54 -26.80
C ASP A 626 -5.50 16.64 -27.01
N GLN A 627 -4.33 17.11 -26.57
CA GLN A 627 -3.10 16.33 -26.62
C GLN A 627 -3.15 15.11 -25.71
N PHE A 628 -3.71 15.23 -24.51
CA PHE A 628 -3.92 14.12 -23.57
C PHE A 628 -4.71 12.99 -24.22
N PHE A 629 -5.88 13.29 -24.77
CA PHE A 629 -6.71 12.26 -25.40
C PHE A 629 -6.09 11.72 -26.69
N LYS A 630 -5.41 12.53 -27.49
CA LYS A 630 -4.66 12.05 -28.66
C LYS A 630 -3.54 11.08 -28.27
N THR A 631 -2.86 11.33 -27.16
CA THR A 631 -1.82 10.44 -26.64
C THR A 631 -2.41 9.14 -26.14
N LEU A 632 -3.51 9.23 -25.40
CA LEU A 632 -4.22 8.08 -24.84
C LEU A 632 -4.81 7.16 -25.93
N ASP A 633 -5.25 7.73 -27.06
CA ASP A 633 -5.82 7.00 -28.19
C ASP A 633 -4.76 6.32 -29.07
N GLN A 634 -3.45 6.58 -28.83
CA GLN A 634 -2.38 5.90 -29.57
C GLN A 634 -2.30 4.42 -29.17
N PRO A 635 -2.22 3.49 -30.14
CA PRO A 635 -2.00 2.10 -29.83
C PRO A 635 -0.64 1.88 -29.16
N ASP A 636 -0.55 0.93 -28.24
CA ASP A 636 0.71 0.58 -27.60
C ASP A 636 1.76 0.16 -28.63
N ALA A 637 2.96 0.71 -28.54
CA ALA A 637 4.07 0.40 -29.45
C ALA A 637 4.51 -1.09 -29.45
N ALA A 638 4.03 -1.89 -28.50
CA ALA A 638 4.40 -3.31 -28.32
C ALA A 638 3.59 -4.30 -29.19
N THR A 639 2.50 -3.88 -29.85
CA THR A 639 1.65 -4.81 -30.64
C THR A 639 2.04 -4.93 -32.12
N THR A 640 2.97 -4.14 -32.61
CA THR A 640 3.35 -4.12 -34.03
C THR A 640 4.53 -5.03 -34.40
N SER A 641 5.20 -5.68 -33.44
CA SER A 641 6.36 -6.55 -33.74
C SER A 641 6.09 -8.06 -33.83
N ALA A 642 4.84 -8.51 -33.65
CA ALA A 642 4.51 -9.95 -33.62
C ALA A 642 3.86 -10.52 -34.91
N THR A 643 3.67 -9.74 -35.99
CA THR A 643 3.01 -10.21 -37.21
C THR A 643 3.86 -10.15 -38.47
N GLY A 644 5.18 -10.03 -38.35
CA GLY A 644 6.10 -10.02 -39.51
C GLY A 644 7.09 -11.16 -39.45
N GLY A 645 6.74 -12.35 -39.95
CA GLY A 645 7.77 -13.35 -40.22
C GLY A 645 7.37 -14.82 -40.15
N VAL A 646 6.43 -15.26 -40.98
CA VAL A 646 6.48 -16.64 -41.53
C VAL A 646 6.13 -16.58 -43.02
N GLN A 647 7.13 -16.65 -43.83
CA GLN A 647 7.07 -17.19 -45.18
C GLN A 647 8.15 -18.26 -45.31
#